data_3750f96243eacfc6e7f421e624639561
#
_entry.id   3750f96243eacfc6e7f421e624639561
#
_cell.length_a   1.000
_cell.length_b   1.000
_cell.length_c   1.000
_cell.angle_alpha   90.00
_cell.angle_beta   90.00
_cell.angle_gamma   90.00
#
_symmetry.space_group_name_H-M   'P 1'
#
loop_
_entity.id
_entity.type
_entity.pdbx_description
1 polymer ?
#
loop_
_entity_poly.entity_id
_entity_poly.type
_entity_poly.pdbx_seq_one_letter_code
_entity_poly.pdbx_strand_id
1 'polypeptide(L)'
;MNADPQLLEQARSADPDARQKAAYLVAHTVDERDYPLMFELLGDKDWRVRKTIVDGFVRDPQPEVVTGLLNALADAENAGKRNSSTEALIRIGDDAIGPIVERLRIETDVDVRLSLVNLLGDLRSSDAFDILVESLEGEPDINVSSSVVSSLGKYRDAAALPHLLRVLQREDLWLKFHAIEALGEIGDRAALPAILSLYREKSLRKPVLEAIGKIADVGTVSFLLRIIAAEDKLNLTALRALVRIAEASKPKIVEQAERLLIQRKFRESFPESKIDPLIEHLHATPKRDVKAFILKFLGWSGDVRALPVLMASLEHPDSAETAAQALIDFGSGAVPAILEALRTAEEDEIIALLLRVLNMIGGREAGPNILPLLDHENAMIRRLAIETLGEIVDPRSVDYLLAKLDDTDVASQQAAVNAISALVAAFPEMKGQVLAKIRRLLQNPSVPMKLNSLSVFVNIQGEGYHDELLLASKDSDPIIRQKAVSLMGKFSEERFADALVLSLADEATAVRLAAINAIVRHRPAQGLDPLISSLEDSDIWIRTAAAQALGEYRHPDALQPLMHHLDHDLPPVRIAAIEALGKSGDERVKLVLFNCAHESDLEVRRAAILSLGRVPGEEVFDYLMFATTDDDWRIRAAAVTAVAVRGDRTALPALYAALQDPDTYVQQSAVLALDKLPDRASFPYLFRALENSAILDEVSDLFVRHKQLYRDLLEEAWRTADSRREVVIAAILQAMKG
;
A
#
# COMPACT_ATOMS: atom_id res chain seq x y z
N MET A 1 -52.12 -1.22 -29.62
CA MET A 1 -51.79 -0.62 -30.93
C MET A 1 -50.41 -1.14 -31.32
N ASN A 2 -50.26 -1.64 -32.54
CA ASN A 2 -49.01 -2.33 -32.97
C ASN A 2 -47.89 -1.35 -33.18
N ALA A 3 -46.67 -1.83 -32.97
CA ALA A 3 -45.45 -1.08 -33.32
C ALA A 3 -45.48 -0.61 -34.81
N ASP A 4 -44.73 0.43 -35.15
CA ASP A 4 -44.65 0.97 -36.51
C ASP A 4 -44.33 -0.14 -37.52
N PRO A 5 -45.17 -0.32 -38.60
CA PRO A 5 -44.97 -1.40 -39.58
C PRO A 5 -43.57 -1.37 -40.23
N GLN A 6 -42.96 -0.18 -40.44
CA GLN A 6 -41.62 -0.03 -41.00
C GLN A 6 -40.54 -0.51 -40.01
N LEU A 7 -40.76 -0.25 -38.73
CA LEU A 7 -39.84 -0.69 -37.67
C LEU A 7 -39.88 -2.23 -37.52
N LEU A 8 -41.06 -2.85 -37.62
CA LEU A 8 -41.20 -4.31 -37.61
C LEU A 8 -40.54 -4.97 -38.81
N GLU A 9 -40.61 -4.36 -40.00
CA GLU A 9 -39.93 -4.86 -41.19
C GLU A 9 -38.40 -4.82 -41.02
N GLN A 10 -37.87 -3.71 -40.52
CA GLN A 10 -36.44 -3.56 -40.26
C GLN A 10 -35.96 -4.55 -39.16
N ALA A 11 -36.72 -4.73 -38.10
CA ALA A 11 -36.39 -5.65 -36.99
C ALA A 11 -36.35 -7.12 -37.43
N ARG A 12 -37.08 -7.51 -38.47
CA ARG A 12 -37.11 -8.86 -39.00
C ARG A 12 -36.28 -9.06 -40.29
N SER A 13 -35.52 -8.04 -40.69
CA SER A 13 -34.67 -8.11 -41.86
C SER A 13 -33.60 -9.19 -41.75
N ALA A 14 -33.23 -9.74 -42.91
CA ALA A 14 -32.08 -10.66 -43.01
C ALA A 14 -30.76 -9.95 -42.65
N ASP A 15 -30.68 -8.63 -42.91
CA ASP A 15 -29.51 -7.80 -42.63
C ASP A 15 -29.36 -7.49 -41.13
N PRO A 16 -28.25 -7.88 -40.51
CA PRO A 16 -27.99 -7.59 -39.10
C PRO A 16 -27.93 -6.08 -38.78
N ASP A 17 -27.45 -5.26 -39.72
CA ASP A 17 -27.31 -3.82 -39.51
C ASP A 17 -28.68 -3.12 -39.50
N ALA A 18 -29.63 -3.62 -40.33
CA ALA A 18 -31.02 -3.17 -40.29
C ALA A 18 -31.69 -3.51 -38.98
N ARG A 19 -31.49 -4.75 -38.46
CA ARG A 19 -32.01 -5.18 -37.17
C ARG A 19 -31.38 -4.39 -35.99
N GLN A 20 -30.09 -4.05 -36.11
CA GLN A 20 -29.41 -3.24 -35.07
C GLN A 20 -29.95 -1.80 -35.05
N LYS A 21 -30.28 -1.21 -36.22
CA LYS A 21 -30.93 0.11 -36.29
C LYS A 21 -32.33 0.09 -35.66
N ALA A 22 -33.11 -0.95 -35.92
CA ALA A 22 -34.41 -1.12 -35.28
C ALA A 22 -34.28 -1.26 -33.76
N ALA A 23 -33.34 -2.10 -33.32
CA ALA A 23 -33.02 -2.26 -31.89
C ALA A 23 -32.62 -0.93 -31.22
N TYR A 24 -31.79 -0.13 -31.89
CA TYR A 24 -31.40 1.19 -31.41
C TYR A 24 -32.58 2.13 -31.22
N LEU A 25 -33.51 2.15 -32.17
CA LEU A 25 -34.71 3.02 -32.11
C LEU A 25 -35.59 2.62 -30.92
N VAL A 26 -35.98 1.33 -30.77
CA VAL A 26 -36.84 0.87 -29.67
C VAL A 26 -36.17 1.00 -28.33
N ALA A 27 -34.85 0.72 -28.22
CA ALA A 27 -34.09 0.86 -27.01
C ALA A 27 -33.94 2.32 -26.53
N HIS A 28 -34.08 3.32 -27.41
CA HIS A 28 -33.96 4.73 -27.04
C HIS A 28 -35.30 5.39 -26.70
N THR A 29 -36.39 4.92 -27.30
CA THR A 29 -37.73 5.42 -27.01
C THR A 29 -38.33 4.78 -25.76
N VAL A 30 -38.01 3.52 -25.48
CA VAL A 30 -38.49 2.69 -24.38
C VAL A 30 -39.99 2.89 -24.15
N ASP A 31 -40.83 2.68 -25.19
CA ASP A 31 -42.28 2.74 -25.09
C ASP A 31 -42.81 1.34 -24.78
N GLU A 32 -43.69 1.20 -23.80
CA GLU A 32 -44.33 -0.09 -23.43
C GLU A 32 -44.89 -0.84 -24.62
N ARG A 33 -45.33 -0.12 -25.66
CA ARG A 33 -45.86 -0.71 -26.89
C ARG A 33 -44.79 -1.47 -27.69
N ASP A 34 -43.54 -1.16 -27.50
CA ASP A 34 -42.39 -1.76 -28.19
C ASP A 34 -41.79 -2.92 -27.44
N TYR A 35 -42.18 -3.18 -26.17
CA TYR A 35 -41.65 -4.31 -25.36
C TYR A 35 -41.73 -5.66 -26.08
N PRO A 36 -42.84 -6.05 -26.73
CA PRO A 36 -42.89 -7.33 -27.45
C PRO A 36 -41.80 -7.47 -28.51
N LEU A 37 -41.51 -6.38 -29.24
CA LEU A 37 -40.45 -6.35 -30.21
C LEU A 37 -39.05 -6.36 -29.59
N MET A 38 -38.88 -5.66 -28.49
CA MET A 38 -37.63 -5.69 -27.73
C MET A 38 -37.31 -7.09 -27.20
N PHE A 39 -38.32 -7.84 -26.69
CA PHE A 39 -38.14 -9.23 -26.25
C PHE A 39 -37.91 -10.20 -27.42
N GLU A 40 -38.40 -9.91 -28.63
CA GLU A 40 -38.07 -10.65 -29.85
C GLU A 40 -36.59 -10.43 -30.19
N LEU A 41 -36.13 -9.18 -30.23
CA LEU A 41 -34.75 -8.77 -30.56
C LEU A 41 -33.73 -9.15 -29.46
N LEU A 42 -34.16 -9.32 -28.22
CA LEU A 42 -33.32 -9.85 -27.12
C LEU A 42 -32.82 -11.27 -27.43
N GLY A 43 -33.54 -12.01 -28.29
CA GLY A 43 -33.16 -13.33 -28.78
C GLY A 43 -32.44 -13.32 -30.14
N ASP A 44 -32.04 -12.20 -30.68
CA ASP A 44 -31.40 -12.09 -31.99
C ASP A 44 -30.11 -12.92 -32.09
N LYS A 45 -29.80 -13.37 -33.29
CA LYS A 45 -28.55 -14.11 -33.56
C LYS A 45 -27.32 -13.23 -33.42
N ASP A 46 -27.42 -11.95 -33.79
CA ASP A 46 -26.33 -11.00 -33.66
C ASP A 46 -26.26 -10.44 -32.24
N TRP A 47 -25.12 -10.59 -31.61
CA TRP A 47 -24.88 -10.12 -30.24
C TRP A 47 -24.99 -8.58 -30.08
N ARG A 48 -24.71 -7.81 -31.15
CA ARG A 48 -24.82 -6.33 -31.13
C ARG A 48 -26.27 -5.89 -30.97
N VAL A 49 -27.20 -6.60 -31.65
CA VAL A 49 -28.64 -6.37 -31.50
C VAL A 49 -29.08 -6.65 -30.08
N ARG A 50 -28.73 -7.83 -29.55
CA ARG A 50 -29.07 -8.21 -28.17
C ARG A 50 -28.52 -7.21 -27.15
N LYS A 51 -27.25 -6.79 -27.29
CA LYS A 51 -26.62 -5.80 -26.39
C LYS A 51 -27.34 -4.46 -26.39
N THR A 52 -27.74 -3.98 -27.59
CA THR A 52 -28.49 -2.73 -27.71
C THR A 52 -29.83 -2.79 -26.94
N ILE A 53 -30.51 -3.92 -27.00
CA ILE A 53 -31.76 -4.14 -26.27
C ILE A 53 -31.52 -4.23 -24.75
N VAL A 54 -30.47 -4.94 -24.32
CA VAL A 54 -30.06 -4.98 -22.91
C VAL A 54 -29.81 -3.56 -22.38
N ASP A 55 -29.09 -2.73 -23.13
CA ASP A 55 -28.82 -1.33 -22.75
C ASP A 55 -30.11 -0.50 -22.65
N GLY A 56 -31.12 -0.79 -23.49
CA GLY A 56 -32.46 -0.18 -23.42
C GLY A 56 -33.20 -0.57 -22.13
N PHE A 57 -33.29 -1.83 -21.83
CA PHE A 57 -33.97 -2.36 -20.62
C PHE A 57 -33.30 -1.91 -19.32
N VAL A 58 -31.98 -1.82 -19.29
CA VAL A 58 -31.22 -1.34 -18.12
C VAL A 58 -31.41 0.16 -17.86
N ARG A 59 -31.66 0.93 -18.92
CA ARG A 59 -31.88 2.39 -18.81
C ARG A 59 -33.21 2.74 -18.14
N ASP A 60 -34.27 1.95 -18.39
CA ASP A 60 -35.61 2.14 -17.85
C ASP A 60 -36.20 0.79 -17.39
N PRO A 61 -35.85 0.32 -16.20
CA PRO A 61 -36.19 -1.01 -15.69
C PRO A 61 -37.62 -1.04 -15.11
N GLN A 62 -38.63 -0.87 -15.95
CA GLN A 62 -40.00 -0.99 -15.53
C GLN A 62 -40.34 -2.40 -15.02
N PRO A 63 -41.35 -2.60 -14.11
CA PRO A 63 -41.73 -3.91 -13.57
C PRO A 63 -42.05 -4.93 -14.65
N GLU A 64 -42.69 -4.49 -15.75
CA GLU A 64 -43.02 -5.31 -16.91
C GLU A 64 -41.79 -5.82 -17.64
N VAL A 65 -40.73 -4.99 -17.70
CA VAL A 65 -39.44 -5.37 -18.28
C VAL A 65 -38.77 -6.45 -17.43
N VAL A 66 -38.72 -6.28 -16.12
CA VAL A 66 -38.11 -7.26 -15.19
C VAL A 66 -38.88 -8.59 -15.29
N THR A 67 -40.23 -8.55 -15.28
CA THR A 67 -41.06 -9.73 -15.43
C THR A 67 -40.84 -10.43 -16.78
N GLY A 68 -40.73 -9.68 -17.86
CA GLY A 68 -40.42 -10.18 -19.20
C GLY A 68 -39.04 -10.83 -19.31
N LEU A 69 -38.03 -10.23 -18.66
CA LEU A 69 -36.66 -10.78 -18.59
C LEU A 69 -36.63 -12.10 -17.79
N LEU A 70 -37.36 -12.18 -16.68
CA LEU A 70 -37.49 -13.41 -15.91
C LEU A 70 -38.21 -14.54 -16.71
N ASN A 71 -39.23 -14.20 -17.50
CA ASN A 71 -39.86 -15.17 -18.39
C ASN A 71 -38.93 -15.62 -19.51
N ALA A 72 -38.05 -14.75 -20.00
CA ALA A 72 -37.10 -15.07 -21.04
C ALA A 72 -35.98 -16.02 -20.55
N LEU A 73 -35.73 -16.16 -19.23
CA LEU A 73 -34.85 -17.19 -18.67
C LEU A 73 -35.35 -18.62 -18.94
N ALA A 74 -36.66 -18.83 -19.08
CA ALA A 74 -37.28 -20.12 -19.37
C ALA A 74 -37.26 -20.51 -20.86
N ASP A 75 -36.70 -19.66 -21.74
CA ASP A 75 -36.61 -19.97 -23.18
C ASP A 75 -35.57 -21.07 -23.45
N ALA A 76 -36.03 -22.33 -23.53
CA ALA A 76 -35.15 -23.50 -23.70
C ALA A 76 -34.37 -23.50 -25.04
N GLU A 77 -34.94 -22.88 -26.08
CA GLU A 77 -34.37 -22.94 -27.45
C GLU A 77 -33.36 -21.82 -27.72
N ASN A 78 -33.44 -20.69 -27.02
CA ASN A 78 -32.61 -19.54 -27.30
C ASN A 78 -31.64 -19.17 -26.14
N ALA A 79 -30.47 -19.79 -26.16
CA ALA A 79 -29.40 -19.48 -25.18
C ALA A 79 -28.95 -18.02 -25.21
N GLY A 80 -28.97 -17.36 -26.38
CA GLY A 80 -28.65 -15.94 -26.53
C GLY A 80 -29.61 -15.06 -25.75
N LYS A 81 -30.90 -15.37 -25.80
CA LYS A 81 -31.94 -14.66 -25.08
C LYS A 81 -31.82 -14.85 -23.56
N ARG A 82 -31.59 -16.10 -23.10
CA ARG A 82 -31.34 -16.37 -21.66
C ARG A 82 -30.16 -15.59 -21.12
N ASN A 83 -29.01 -15.65 -21.83
CA ASN A 83 -27.78 -14.94 -21.40
C ASN A 83 -27.98 -13.42 -21.37
N SER A 84 -28.66 -12.86 -22.38
CA SER A 84 -28.93 -11.42 -22.43
C SER A 84 -29.93 -10.98 -21.34
N SER A 85 -30.90 -11.83 -20.98
CA SER A 85 -31.80 -11.58 -19.86
C SER A 85 -31.05 -11.61 -18.52
N THR A 86 -30.14 -12.57 -18.33
CA THR A 86 -29.27 -12.65 -17.15
C THR A 86 -28.40 -11.38 -17.03
N GLU A 87 -27.76 -10.95 -18.12
CA GLU A 87 -26.96 -9.71 -18.15
C GLU A 87 -27.80 -8.48 -17.79
N ALA A 88 -29.00 -8.37 -18.38
CA ALA A 88 -29.90 -7.25 -18.09
C ALA A 88 -30.33 -7.21 -16.63
N LEU A 89 -30.75 -8.34 -16.06
CA LEU A 89 -31.17 -8.45 -14.65
C LEU A 89 -30.04 -8.12 -13.67
N ILE A 90 -28.81 -8.58 -13.93
CA ILE A 90 -27.64 -8.22 -13.11
C ILE A 90 -27.36 -6.71 -13.16
N ARG A 91 -27.48 -6.10 -14.34
CA ARG A 91 -27.23 -4.66 -14.52
C ARG A 91 -28.35 -3.76 -13.99
N ILE A 92 -29.59 -4.26 -13.96
CA ILE A 92 -30.71 -3.60 -13.29
C ILE A 92 -30.47 -3.54 -11.78
N GLY A 93 -29.90 -4.58 -11.20
CA GLY A 93 -29.47 -4.57 -9.80
C GLY A 93 -30.64 -4.76 -8.83
N ASP A 94 -30.71 -3.90 -7.81
CA ASP A 94 -31.63 -4.06 -6.66
C ASP A 94 -33.10 -4.13 -7.05
N ASP A 95 -33.53 -3.42 -8.09
CA ASP A 95 -34.93 -3.45 -8.57
C ASP A 95 -35.36 -4.82 -9.10
N ALA A 96 -34.41 -5.68 -9.48
CA ALA A 96 -34.72 -7.04 -9.94
C ALA A 96 -34.85 -8.06 -8.79
N ILE A 97 -34.35 -7.77 -7.59
CA ILE A 97 -34.24 -8.75 -6.49
C ILE A 97 -35.63 -9.25 -6.05
N GLY A 98 -36.54 -8.33 -5.73
CA GLY A 98 -37.89 -8.70 -5.31
C GLY A 98 -38.61 -9.63 -6.30
N PRO A 99 -38.69 -9.26 -7.59
CA PRO A 99 -39.27 -10.13 -8.63
C PRO A 99 -38.54 -11.47 -8.80
N ILE A 100 -37.21 -11.52 -8.68
CA ILE A 100 -36.44 -12.78 -8.74
C ILE A 100 -36.83 -13.71 -7.56
N VAL A 101 -36.90 -13.15 -6.35
CA VAL A 101 -37.29 -13.88 -5.14
C VAL A 101 -38.72 -14.43 -5.23
N GLU A 102 -39.68 -13.60 -5.67
CA GLU A 102 -41.06 -14.04 -5.88
C GLU A 102 -41.14 -15.18 -6.91
N ARG A 103 -40.39 -15.06 -8.00
CA ARG A 103 -40.33 -16.10 -9.02
C ARG A 103 -39.68 -17.39 -8.49
N LEU A 104 -38.58 -17.31 -7.75
CA LEU A 104 -37.91 -18.48 -7.19
C LEU A 104 -38.80 -19.32 -6.27
N ARG A 105 -39.72 -18.68 -5.50
CA ARG A 105 -40.63 -19.34 -4.58
C ARG A 105 -41.67 -20.21 -5.27
N ILE A 106 -42.04 -19.89 -6.51
CA ILE A 106 -43.11 -20.59 -7.25
C ILE A 106 -42.57 -21.41 -8.44
N GLU A 107 -41.30 -21.27 -8.77
CA GLU A 107 -40.72 -21.92 -9.92
C GLU A 107 -40.51 -23.43 -9.66
N THR A 108 -40.84 -24.24 -10.65
CA THR A 108 -40.71 -25.71 -10.57
C THR A 108 -39.64 -26.25 -11.54
N ASP A 109 -39.30 -25.48 -12.58
CA ASP A 109 -38.29 -25.86 -13.54
C ASP A 109 -36.89 -25.70 -12.92
N VAL A 110 -36.11 -26.79 -12.93
CA VAL A 110 -34.78 -26.87 -12.29
C VAL A 110 -33.81 -25.90 -12.95
N ASP A 111 -33.80 -25.77 -14.27
CA ASP A 111 -32.85 -24.91 -15.00
C ASP A 111 -33.15 -23.42 -14.76
N VAL A 112 -34.41 -23.08 -14.67
CA VAL A 112 -34.81 -21.70 -14.32
C VAL A 112 -34.45 -21.39 -12.88
N ARG A 113 -34.69 -22.32 -11.93
CA ARG A 113 -34.30 -22.17 -10.52
C ARG A 113 -32.79 -21.99 -10.37
N LEU A 114 -31.98 -22.78 -11.11
CA LEU A 114 -30.54 -22.61 -11.16
C LEU A 114 -30.16 -21.19 -11.62
N SER A 115 -30.82 -20.69 -12.66
CA SER A 115 -30.55 -19.35 -13.19
C SER A 115 -30.89 -18.25 -12.18
N LEU A 116 -32.06 -18.39 -11.48
CA LEU A 116 -32.48 -17.43 -10.45
C LEU A 116 -31.57 -17.42 -9.24
N VAL A 117 -31.11 -18.58 -8.76
CA VAL A 117 -30.18 -18.73 -7.65
C VAL A 117 -28.81 -18.09 -8.01
N ASN A 118 -28.32 -18.31 -9.23
CA ASN A 118 -27.08 -17.71 -9.69
C ASN A 118 -27.18 -16.18 -9.78
N LEU A 119 -28.32 -15.65 -10.27
CA LEU A 119 -28.60 -14.22 -10.30
C LEU A 119 -28.53 -13.60 -8.90
N LEU A 120 -29.21 -14.21 -7.90
CA LEU A 120 -29.15 -13.75 -6.51
C LEU A 120 -27.72 -13.76 -5.96
N GLY A 121 -26.91 -14.78 -6.32
CA GLY A 121 -25.52 -14.87 -5.95
C GLY A 121 -24.65 -13.79 -6.60
N ASP A 122 -24.98 -13.32 -7.80
CA ASP A 122 -24.23 -12.28 -8.52
C ASP A 122 -24.64 -10.86 -8.08
N LEU A 123 -25.90 -10.67 -7.70
CA LEU A 123 -26.44 -9.40 -7.19
C LEU A 123 -25.92 -9.05 -5.78
N ARG A 124 -25.64 -10.03 -4.94
CA ARG A 124 -25.03 -9.88 -3.59
C ARG A 124 -25.73 -8.91 -2.65
N SER A 125 -27.06 -8.85 -2.71
CA SER A 125 -27.85 -8.03 -1.80
C SER A 125 -28.12 -8.75 -0.48
N SER A 126 -28.31 -8.00 0.61
CA SER A 126 -28.69 -8.55 1.92
C SER A 126 -30.00 -9.36 1.86
N ASP A 127 -31.00 -8.84 1.15
CA ASP A 127 -32.30 -9.48 1.03
C ASP A 127 -32.22 -10.81 0.27
N ALA A 128 -31.35 -10.87 -0.75
CA ALA A 128 -31.08 -12.09 -1.49
C ALA A 128 -30.30 -13.13 -0.66
N PHE A 129 -29.48 -12.70 0.28
CA PHE A 129 -28.74 -13.59 1.17
C PHE A 129 -29.69 -14.46 2.01
N ASP A 130 -30.67 -13.86 2.69
CA ASP A 130 -31.61 -14.58 3.54
C ASP A 130 -32.44 -15.61 2.74
N ILE A 131 -32.83 -15.25 1.52
CA ILE A 131 -33.56 -16.16 0.62
C ILE A 131 -32.69 -17.34 0.16
N LEU A 132 -31.39 -17.09 -0.11
CA LEU A 132 -30.48 -18.18 -0.43
C LEU A 132 -30.30 -19.15 0.76
N VAL A 133 -30.22 -18.62 1.99
CA VAL A 133 -30.17 -19.44 3.20
C VAL A 133 -31.45 -20.26 3.37
N GLU A 134 -32.64 -19.64 3.19
CA GLU A 134 -33.95 -20.33 3.23
C GLU A 134 -34.02 -21.45 2.16
N SER A 135 -33.59 -21.13 0.93
CA SER A 135 -33.54 -22.08 -0.19
C SER A 135 -32.67 -23.29 0.10
N LEU A 136 -31.51 -23.10 0.78
CA LEU A 136 -30.61 -24.19 1.12
C LEU A 136 -31.21 -25.26 2.01
N GLU A 137 -32.18 -24.90 2.87
CA GLU A 137 -32.83 -25.83 3.80
C GLU A 137 -33.97 -26.60 3.12
N GLY A 138 -34.64 -26.00 2.13
CA GLY A 138 -35.81 -26.57 1.49
C GLY A 138 -35.60 -27.19 0.10
N GLU A 139 -34.43 -27.07 -0.48
CA GLU A 139 -34.14 -27.45 -1.87
C GLU A 139 -34.00 -28.96 -2.08
N PRO A 140 -34.89 -29.60 -2.87
CA PRO A 140 -34.83 -31.03 -3.14
C PRO A 140 -33.79 -31.40 -4.23
N ASP A 141 -33.49 -30.52 -5.19
CA ASP A 141 -32.56 -30.78 -6.29
C ASP A 141 -31.12 -30.48 -5.86
N ILE A 142 -30.25 -31.46 -6.08
CA ILE A 142 -28.84 -31.37 -5.65
C ILE A 142 -28.07 -30.32 -6.44
N ASN A 143 -28.37 -30.07 -7.71
CA ASN A 143 -27.70 -29.10 -8.55
C ASN A 143 -28.10 -27.68 -8.12
N VAL A 144 -29.37 -27.45 -7.82
CA VAL A 144 -29.84 -26.18 -7.29
C VAL A 144 -29.25 -25.93 -5.90
N SER A 145 -29.26 -26.94 -5.00
CA SER A 145 -28.58 -26.85 -3.70
C SER A 145 -27.11 -26.49 -3.82
N SER A 146 -26.38 -27.09 -4.77
CA SER A 146 -24.96 -26.80 -5.03
C SER A 146 -24.76 -25.36 -5.54
N SER A 147 -25.69 -24.88 -6.37
CA SER A 147 -25.69 -23.50 -6.87
C SER A 147 -25.96 -22.50 -5.74
N VAL A 148 -26.89 -22.80 -4.83
CA VAL A 148 -27.15 -21.99 -3.62
C VAL A 148 -25.89 -21.90 -2.77
N VAL A 149 -25.24 -23.02 -2.49
CA VAL A 149 -23.99 -23.08 -1.74
C VAL A 149 -22.90 -22.21 -2.39
N SER A 150 -22.74 -22.34 -3.71
CA SER A 150 -21.76 -21.55 -4.47
C SER A 150 -22.10 -20.06 -4.44
N SER A 151 -23.39 -19.72 -4.55
CA SER A 151 -23.88 -18.33 -4.48
C SER A 151 -23.64 -17.72 -3.11
N LEU A 152 -23.87 -18.42 -2.01
CA LEU A 152 -23.52 -17.97 -0.65
C LEU A 152 -22.01 -17.71 -0.49
N GLY A 153 -21.17 -18.50 -1.15
CA GLY A 153 -19.71 -18.27 -1.17
C GLY A 153 -19.32 -16.95 -1.84
N LYS A 154 -20.05 -16.51 -2.88
CA LYS A 154 -19.79 -15.26 -3.60
C LYS A 154 -19.99 -14.01 -2.71
N TYR A 155 -20.84 -14.08 -1.70
CA TYR A 155 -21.05 -12.98 -0.75
C TYR A 155 -19.82 -12.68 0.10
N ARG A 156 -18.99 -13.68 0.36
CA ARG A 156 -17.82 -13.57 1.26
C ARG A 156 -18.21 -13.07 2.66
N ASP A 157 -19.41 -13.38 3.08
CA ASP A 157 -19.96 -12.99 4.38
C ASP A 157 -19.86 -14.15 5.37
N ALA A 158 -19.31 -13.87 6.55
CA ALA A 158 -19.20 -14.84 7.64
C ALA A 158 -20.57 -15.34 8.14
N ALA A 159 -21.66 -14.61 7.90
CA ALA A 159 -23.02 -15.06 8.22
C ALA A 159 -23.40 -16.38 7.51
N ALA A 160 -22.80 -16.67 6.33
CA ALA A 160 -23.02 -17.94 5.64
C ALA A 160 -22.34 -19.14 6.32
N LEU A 161 -21.34 -18.91 7.18
CA LEU A 161 -20.51 -19.96 7.78
C LEU A 161 -21.31 -21.05 8.50
N PRO A 162 -22.26 -20.76 9.43
CA PRO A 162 -23.02 -21.80 10.14
C PRO A 162 -23.84 -22.70 9.20
N HIS A 163 -24.37 -22.13 8.12
CA HIS A 163 -25.16 -22.83 7.13
C HIS A 163 -24.29 -23.76 6.28
N LEU A 164 -23.16 -23.28 5.79
CA LEU A 164 -22.22 -24.06 4.99
C LEU A 164 -21.55 -25.17 5.83
N LEU A 165 -21.26 -24.94 7.12
CA LEU A 165 -20.76 -25.98 8.02
C LEU A 165 -21.78 -27.11 8.22
N ARG A 166 -23.09 -26.81 8.26
CA ARG A 166 -24.13 -27.84 8.26
C ARG A 166 -24.14 -28.64 6.96
N VAL A 167 -23.89 -28.01 5.82
CA VAL A 167 -23.79 -28.70 4.52
C VAL A 167 -22.64 -29.72 4.53
N LEU A 168 -21.51 -29.42 5.15
CA LEU A 168 -20.38 -30.36 5.26
C LEU A 168 -20.73 -31.65 6.04
N GLN A 169 -21.81 -31.66 6.82
CA GLN A 169 -22.29 -32.86 7.55
C GLN A 169 -23.21 -33.76 6.71
N ARG A 170 -23.71 -33.28 5.53
CA ARG A 170 -24.50 -34.09 4.62
C ARG A 170 -23.64 -35.19 3.99
N GLU A 171 -24.24 -36.29 3.50
CA GLU A 171 -23.50 -37.42 2.92
C GLU A 171 -22.99 -37.14 1.51
N ASP A 172 -23.65 -36.26 0.76
CA ASP A 172 -23.34 -35.99 -0.64
C ASP A 172 -21.98 -35.31 -0.85
N LEU A 173 -21.13 -35.98 -1.62
CA LEU A 173 -19.75 -35.52 -1.89
C LEU A 173 -19.70 -34.30 -2.81
N TRP A 174 -20.66 -34.16 -3.74
CA TRP A 174 -20.70 -33.03 -4.67
C TRP A 174 -21.07 -31.76 -3.93
N LEU A 175 -22.04 -31.84 -3.03
CA LEU A 175 -22.43 -30.72 -2.18
C LEU A 175 -21.33 -30.32 -1.20
N LYS A 176 -20.63 -31.29 -0.59
CA LYS A 176 -19.43 -31.04 0.23
C LYS A 176 -18.34 -30.31 -0.56
N PHE A 177 -18.11 -30.70 -1.82
CA PHE A 177 -17.15 -30.06 -2.70
C PHE A 177 -17.44 -28.55 -2.84
N HIS A 178 -18.67 -28.17 -3.21
CA HIS A 178 -19.08 -26.78 -3.34
C HIS A 178 -19.06 -26.02 -2.02
N ALA A 179 -19.41 -26.67 -0.90
CA ALA A 179 -19.34 -26.06 0.41
C ALA A 179 -17.90 -25.76 0.85
N ILE A 180 -16.93 -26.64 0.56
CA ILE A 180 -15.52 -26.40 0.80
C ILE A 180 -15.03 -25.21 -0.04
N GLU A 181 -15.41 -25.13 -1.32
CA GLU A 181 -15.04 -24.01 -2.19
C GLU A 181 -15.63 -22.69 -1.68
N ALA A 182 -16.93 -22.69 -1.32
CA ALA A 182 -17.62 -21.51 -0.78
C ALA A 182 -16.99 -21.02 0.54
N LEU A 183 -16.67 -21.94 1.46
CA LEU A 183 -15.96 -21.61 2.70
C LEU A 183 -14.56 -21.06 2.44
N GLY A 184 -13.89 -21.56 1.42
CA GLY A 184 -12.61 -21.01 0.94
C GLY A 184 -12.73 -19.58 0.40
N GLU A 185 -13.81 -19.25 -0.33
CA GLU A 185 -14.08 -17.89 -0.84
C GLU A 185 -14.44 -16.91 0.28
N ILE A 186 -15.19 -17.36 1.29
CA ILE A 186 -15.50 -16.56 2.49
C ILE A 186 -14.22 -16.21 3.26
N GLY A 187 -13.27 -17.15 3.33
CA GLY A 187 -11.97 -16.90 3.94
C GLY A 187 -11.96 -16.93 5.47
N ASP A 188 -13.09 -17.28 6.12
CA ASP A 188 -13.15 -17.37 7.57
C ASP A 188 -12.48 -18.66 8.07
N ARG A 189 -11.48 -18.50 8.93
CA ARG A 189 -10.74 -19.63 9.49
C ARG A 189 -11.50 -20.47 10.50
N ALA A 190 -12.63 -20.01 11.03
CA ALA A 190 -13.51 -20.86 11.85
C ALA A 190 -14.01 -22.10 11.07
N ALA A 191 -13.94 -22.05 9.71
CA ALA A 191 -14.21 -23.20 8.85
C ALA A 191 -13.08 -24.27 8.85
N LEU A 192 -11.85 -23.90 9.19
CA LEU A 192 -10.67 -24.77 9.05
C LEU A 192 -10.80 -26.14 9.76
N PRO A 193 -11.26 -26.24 11.02
CA PRO A 193 -11.37 -27.56 11.68
C PRO A 193 -12.27 -28.52 10.91
N ALA A 194 -13.39 -28.03 10.38
CA ALA A 194 -14.32 -28.84 9.61
C ALA A 194 -13.72 -29.23 8.23
N ILE A 195 -13.13 -28.27 7.53
CA ILE A 195 -12.47 -28.49 6.22
C ILE A 195 -11.31 -29.50 6.37
N LEU A 196 -10.44 -29.33 7.35
CA LEU A 196 -9.27 -30.22 7.56
C LEU A 196 -9.69 -31.66 7.85
N SER A 197 -10.81 -31.88 8.56
CA SER A 197 -11.33 -33.20 8.87
C SER A 197 -11.66 -34.01 7.59
N LEU A 198 -12.08 -33.32 6.51
CA LEU A 198 -12.46 -33.88 5.23
C LEU A 198 -11.28 -34.32 4.36
N TYR A 199 -10.04 -33.96 4.70
CA TYR A 199 -8.86 -34.38 3.97
C TYR A 199 -8.69 -35.93 3.90
N ARG A 200 -9.32 -36.67 4.79
CA ARG A 200 -9.34 -38.14 4.82
C ARG A 200 -10.04 -38.71 3.59
N GLU A 201 -11.03 -38.00 3.02
CA GLU A 201 -11.76 -38.38 1.84
C GLU A 201 -10.94 -38.05 0.57
N LYS A 202 -10.52 -39.08 -0.19
CA LYS A 202 -9.62 -38.91 -1.34
C LYS A 202 -10.13 -37.91 -2.38
N SER A 203 -11.42 -37.93 -2.66
CA SER A 203 -12.09 -37.04 -3.64
C SER A 203 -12.09 -35.58 -3.21
N LEU A 204 -12.02 -35.28 -1.91
CA LEU A 204 -12.08 -33.92 -1.35
C LEU A 204 -10.70 -33.34 -1.03
N ARG A 205 -9.60 -34.12 -1.17
CA ARG A 205 -8.25 -33.66 -0.85
C ARG A 205 -7.86 -32.38 -1.57
N LYS A 206 -8.11 -32.33 -2.88
CA LYS A 206 -7.76 -31.15 -3.71
C LYS A 206 -8.55 -29.91 -3.29
N PRO A 207 -9.91 -29.92 -3.24
CA PRO A 207 -10.67 -28.75 -2.78
C PRO A 207 -10.32 -28.33 -1.35
N VAL A 208 -10.04 -29.26 -0.43
CA VAL A 208 -9.58 -28.95 0.92
C VAL A 208 -8.26 -28.13 0.88
N LEU A 209 -7.27 -28.56 0.12
CA LEU A 209 -6.00 -27.83 -0.01
C LEU A 209 -6.18 -26.46 -0.66
N GLU A 210 -7.05 -26.36 -1.67
CA GLU A 210 -7.36 -25.10 -2.35
C GLU A 210 -8.06 -24.11 -1.40
N ALA A 211 -9.03 -24.59 -0.61
CA ALA A 211 -9.72 -23.79 0.40
C ALA A 211 -8.76 -23.29 1.52
N ILE A 212 -7.88 -24.16 2.01
CA ILE A 212 -6.83 -23.78 2.98
C ILE A 212 -5.97 -22.64 2.42
N GLY A 213 -5.57 -22.73 1.14
CA GLY A 213 -4.80 -21.68 0.49
C GLY A 213 -5.55 -20.37 0.31
N LYS A 214 -6.89 -20.40 0.12
CA LYS A 214 -7.74 -19.20 0.03
C LYS A 214 -7.97 -18.56 1.40
N ILE A 215 -8.21 -19.37 2.44
CA ILE A 215 -8.36 -18.89 3.83
C ILE A 215 -7.07 -18.27 4.36
N ALA A 216 -5.93 -18.73 3.86
CA ALA A 216 -4.60 -18.18 4.10
C ALA A 216 -4.21 -18.03 5.58
N ASP A 217 -4.51 -19.05 6.40
CA ASP A 217 -4.15 -19.09 7.81
C ASP A 217 -2.80 -19.80 8.04
N VAL A 218 -1.87 -19.09 8.70
CA VAL A 218 -0.50 -19.58 8.99
C VAL A 218 -0.49 -20.84 9.89
N GLY A 219 -1.53 -21.05 10.69
CA GLY A 219 -1.70 -22.24 11.53
C GLY A 219 -1.74 -23.55 10.73
N THR A 220 -2.14 -23.48 9.45
CA THR A 220 -2.24 -24.65 8.55
C THR A 220 -0.92 -25.05 7.90
N VAL A 221 0.15 -24.23 8.00
CA VAL A 221 1.47 -24.48 7.36
C VAL A 221 2.04 -25.83 7.76
N SER A 222 2.04 -26.15 9.05
CA SER A 222 2.56 -27.45 9.54
C SER A 222 1.76 -28.66 9.03
N PHE A 223 0.46 -28.49 8.77
CA PHE A 223 -0.37 -29.51 8.14
C PHE A 223 0.03 -29.73 6.67
N LEU A 224 0.21 -28.65 5.90
CA LEU A 224 0.62 -28.71 4.50
C LEU A 224 2.01 -29.34 4.34
N LEU A 225 2.98 -28.96 5.19
CA LEU A 225 4.33 -29.54 5.17
C LEU A 225 4.33 -31.03 5.46
N ARG A 226 3.50 -31.50 6.42
CA ARG A 226 3.35 -32.93 6.69
C ARG A 226 2.79 -33.70 5.49
N ILE A 227 1.85 -33.15 4.75
CA ILE A 227 1.31 -33.76 3.54
C ILE A 227 2.38 -33.88 2.48
N ILE A 228 3.14 -32.81 2.24
CA ILE A 228 4.21 -32.79 1.24
C ILE A 228 5.29 -33.82 1.60
N ALA A 229 5.61 -33.96 2.88
CA ALA A 229 6.59 -34.93 3.35
C ALA A 229 6.12 -36.39 3.24
N ALA A 230 4.83 -36.65 3.49
CA ALA A 230 4.27 -38.01 3.57
C ALA A 230 3.97 -38.65 2.20
N GLU A 231 3.77 -37.85 1.15
CA GLU A 231 3.44 -38.36 -0.18
C GLU A 231 4.70 -38.64 -1.00
N ASP A 232 4.78 -39.77 -1.72
CA ASP A 232 5.92 -40.09 -2.59
C ASP A 232 6.06 -39.10 -3.73
N LYS A 233 4.93 -38.69 -4.33
CA LYS A 233 4.89 -37.68 -5.39
C LYS A 233 4.78 -36.28 -4.85
N LEU A 234 5.29 -35.32 -5.60
CA LEU A 234 5.19 -33.90 -5.27
C LEU A 234 3.74 -33.42 -5.28
N ASN A 235 3.22 -32.93 -4.15
CA ASN A 235 1.86 -32.39 -4.05
C ASN A 235 1.85 -30.90 -4.38
N LEU A 236 1.66 -30.58 -5.67
CA LEU A 236 1.63 -29.20 -6.17
C LEU A 236 0.51 -28.34 -5.59
N THR A 237 -0.64 -28.97 -5.24
CA THR A 237 -1.75 -28.22 -4.65
C THR A 237 -1.41 -27.76 -3.24
N ALA A 238 -0.78 -28.62 -2.42
CA ALA A 238 -0.31 -28.25 -1.09
C ALA A 238 0.78 -27.17 -1.15
N LEU A 239 1.71 -27.28 -2.11
CA LEU A 239 2.74 -26.25 -2.33
C LEU A 239 2.10 -24.92 -2.73
N ARG A 240 1.15 -24.91 -3.66
CA ARG A 240 0.43 -23.69 -4.06
C ARG A 240 -0.33 -23.04 -2.89
N ALA A 241 -0.92 -23.86 -2.02
CA ALA A 241 -1.56 -23.35 -0.80
C ALA A 241 -0.56 -22.65 0.13
N LEU A 242 0.65 -23.20 0.32
CA LEU A 242 1.72 -22.54 1.10
C LEU A 242 2.12 -21.17 0.54
N VAL A 243 2.27 -21.06 -0.80
CA VAL A 243 2.59 -19.75 -1.43
C VAL A 243 1.46 -18.76 -1.20
N ARG A 244 0.20 -19.16 -1.39
CA ARG A 244 -0.94 -18.27 -1.15
C ARG A 244 -1.00 -17.77 0.29
N ILE A 245 -0.67 -18.62 1.27
CA ILE A 245 -0.58 -18.21 2.67
C ILE A 245 0.55 -17.19 2.88
N ALA A 246 1.71 -17.41 2.23
CA ALA A 246 2.86 -16.51 2.35
C ALA A 246 2.69 -15.16 1.64
N GLU A 247 1.85 -15.12 0.60
CA GLU A 247 1.62 -13.93 -0.25
C GLU A 247 0.25 -13.28 -0.01
N ALA A 248 -0.52 -13.77 0.95
CA ALA A 248 -1.81 -13.17 1.27
C ALA A 248 -1.62 -11.69 1.66
N SER A 249 -2.41 -10.81 1.03
CA SER A 249 -2.37 -9.37 1.31
C SER A 249 -2.69 -9.11 2.78
N LYS A 250 -1.70 -8.60 3.53
CA LYS A 250 -1.76 -8.33 4.96
C LYS A 250 -0.98 -7.05 5.26
N PRO A 251 -1.23 -6.40 6.41
CA PRO A 251 -0.39 -5.30 6.86
C PRO A 251 1.09 -5.71 6.97
N LYS A 252 2.00 -4.79 6.61
CA LYS A 252 3.45 -5.07 6.46
C LYS A 252 4.08 -5.83 7.63
N ILE A 253 3.73 -5.44 8.86
CA ILE A 253 4.31 -6.06 10.05
C ILE A 253 3.92 -7.54 10.20
N VAL A 254 2.67 -7.87 9.87
CA VAL A 254 2.13 -9.24 9.93
C VAL A 254 2.68 -10.07 8.79
N GLU A 255 2.70 -9.52 7.57
CA GLU A 255 3.23 -10.18 6.38
C GLU A 255 4.68 -10.61 6.56
N GLN A 256 5.54 -9.70 7.05
CA GLN A 256 6.95 -9.99 7.27
C GLN A 256 7.16 -11.09 8.32
N ALA A 257 6.45 -11.02 9.44
CA ALA A 257 6.55 -12.00 10.51
C ALA A 257 6.08 -13.40 10.06
N GLU A 258 4.95 -13.48 9.36
CA GLU A 258 4.42 -14.74 8.84
C GLU A 258 5.31 -15.32 7.75
N ARG A 259 5.82 -14.50 6.83
CA ARG A 259 6.75 -14.95 5.77
C ARG A 259 8.00 -15.59 6.37
N LEU A 260 8.62 -14.95 7.33
CA LEU A 260 9.80 -15.50 8.02
C LEU A 260 9.48 -16.80 8.76
N LEU A 261 8.31 -16.88 9.41
CA LEU A 261 7.86 -18.10 10.08
C LEU A 261 7.64 -19.25 9.08
N ILE A 262 7.01 -18.97 7.94
CA ILE A 262 6.76 -19.98 6.90
C ILE A 262 8.08 -20.46 6.31
N GLN A 263 8.99 -19.56 5.96
CA GLN A 263 10.32 -19.90 5.42
C GLN A 263 11.12 -20.77 6.40
N ARG A 264 11.10 -20.39 7.68
CA ARG A 264 11.76 -21.18 8.72
C ARG A 264 11.18 -22.59 8.85
N LYS A 265 9.85 -22.70 8.98
CA LYS A 265 9.17 -24.01 9.07
C LYS A 265 9.40 -24.86 7.80
N PHE A 266 9.43 -24.22 6.62
CA PHE A 266 9.72 -24.88 5.38
C PHE A 266 11.13 -25.48 5.39
N ARG A 267 12.13 -24.67 5.71
CA ARG A 267 13.55 -25.11 5.76
C ARG A 267 13.77 -26.26 6.77
N GLU A 268 13.08 -26.21 7.92
CA GLU A 268 13.19 -27.23 8.97
C GLU A 268 12.48 -28.55 8.61
N SER A 269 11.43 -28.53 7.80
CA SER A 269 10.52 -29.66 7.63
C SER A 269 10.39 -30.18 6.19
N PHE A 270 10.91 -29.45 5.19
CA PHE A 270 10.81 -29.88 3.80
C PHE A 270 11.84 -30.95 3.50
N PRO A 271 11.43 -32.13 2.95
CA PRO A 271 12.37 -33.23 2.73
C PRO A 271 13.37 -32.91 1.60
N GLU A 272 14.66 -33.09 1.85
CA GLU A 272 15.73 -32.94 0.84
C GLU A 272 15.49 -33.81 -0.41
N SER A 273 14.87 -35.00 -0.24
CA SER A 273 14.51 -35.89 -1.36
C SER A 273 13.51 -35.30 -2.36
N LYS A 274 12.87 -34.17 -2.02
CA LYS A 274 11.90 -33.48 -2.90
C LYS A 274 12.54 -32.37 -3.74
N ILE A 275 13.79 -32.02 -3.52
CA ILE A 275 14.49 -30.96 -4.26
C ILE A 275 14.64 -31.33 -5.74
N ASP A 276 15.17 -32.51 -6.05
CA ASP A 276 15.34 -32.96 -7.43
C ASP A 276 14.00 -33.11 -8.19
N PRO A 277 12.93 -33.68 -7.60
CA PRO A 277 11.59 -33.64 -8.16
C PRO A 277 11.03 -32.23 -8.41
N LEU A 278 11.35 -31.23 -7.57
CA LEU A 278 10.97 -29.84 -7.81
C LEU A 278 11.70 -29.28 -9.04
N ILE A 279 13.00 -29.52 -9.16
CA ILE A 279 13.83 -29.09 -10.29
C ILE A 279 13.33 -29.74 -11.60
N GLU A 280 13.08 -31.05 -11.61
CA GLU A 280 12.52 -31.76 -12.75
C GLU A 280 11.17 -31.17 -13.18
N HIS A 281 10.30 -30.86 -12.18
CA HIS A 281 8.99 -30.31 -12.50
C HIS A 281 9.08 -28.85 -13.02
N LEU A 282 10.05 -28.06 -12.56
CA LEU A 282 10.32 -26.71 -13.08
C LEU A 282 10.65 -26.76 -14.58
N HIS A 283 11.49 -27.71 -14.99
CA HIS A 283 11.86 -27.91 -16.42
C HIS A 283 10.69 -28.43 -17.26
N ALA A 284 9.85 -29.30 -16.71
CA ALA A 284 8.76 -29.95 -17.44
C ALA A 284 7.51 -29.05 -17.60
N THR A 285 7.29 -28.04 -16.72
CA THR A 285 6.05 -27.25 -16.74
C THR A 285 6.15 -26.04 -17.66
N PRO A 286 5.16 -25.81 -18.54
CA PRO A 286 5.07 -24.58 -19.33
C PRO A 286 4.38 -23.43 -18.58
N LYS A 287 3.73 -23.70 -17.41
CA LYS A 287 2.91 -22.73 -16.69
C LYS A 287 3.77 -21.79 -15.88
N ARG A 288 3.69 -20.48 -16.18
CA ARG A 288 4.47 -19.42 -15.54
C ARG A 288 4.23 -19.32 -14.02
N ASP A 289 2.96 -19.42 -13.60
CA ASP A 289 2.59 -19.40 -12.17
C ASP A 289 3.20 -20.58 -11.40
N VAL A 290 3.25 -21.76 -12.02
CA VAL A 290 3.86 -22.95 -11.43
C VAL A 290 5.37 -22.79 -11.32
N LYS A 291 6.04 -22.25 -12.35
CA LYS A 291 7.46 -21.94 -12.30
C LYS A 291 7.80 -20.99 -11.16
N ALA A 292 7.04 -19.91 -11.05
CA ALA A 292 7.27 -18.88 -10.03
C ALA A 292 7.22 -19.45 -8.61
N PHE A 293 6.23 -20.26 -8.26
CA PHE A 293 6.19 -20.81 -6.91
C PHE A 293 7.25 -21.89 -6.66
N ILE A 294 7.65 -22.66 -7.68
CA ILE A 294 8.76 -23.64 -7.52
C ILE A 294 10.08 -22.90 -7.22
N LEU A 295 10.39 -21.83 -7.96
CA LEU A 295 11.58 -21.02 -7.72
C LEU A 295 11.62 -20.47 -6.28
N LYS A 296 10.48 -19.99 -5.75
CA LYS A 296 10.40 -19.56 -4.35
C LYS A 296 10.74 -20.68 -3.38
N PHE A 297 10.22 -21.88 -3.58
CA PHE A 297 10.55 -23.02 -2.71
C PHE A 297 12.00 -23.42 -2.79
N LEU A 298 12.58 -23.40 -3.97
CA LEU A 298 14.01 -23.67 -4.17
C LEU A 298 14.86 -22.64 -3.41
N GLY A 299 14.48 -21.36 -3.44
CA GLY A 299 15.13 -20.33 -2.62
C GLY A 299 14.96 -20.55 -1.11
N TRP A 300 13.73 -20.89 -0.66
CA TRP A 300 13.48 -21.15 0.77
C TRP A 300 14.19 -22.39 1.29
N SER A 301 14.46 -23.39 0.44
CA SER A 301 15.14 -24.63 0.83
C SER A 301 16.57 -24.38 1.32
N GLY A 302 17.28 -23.43 0.72
CA GLY A 302 18.72 -23.23 0.95
C GLY A 302 19.58 -24.39 0.49
N ASP A 303 19.06 -25.31 -0.33
CA ASP A 303 19.80 -26.47 -0.84
C ASP A 303 20.64 -26.08 -2.07
N VAL A 304 21.92 -26.38 -2.03
CA VAL A 304 22.88 -25.97 -3.08
C VAL A 304 22.53 -26.52 -4.47
N ARG A 305 21.80 -27.64 -4.57
CA ARG A 305 21.32 -28.19 -5.84
C ARG A 305 20.36 -27.25 -6.58
N ALA A 306 19.72 -26.32 -5.86
CA ALA A 306 18.84 -25.31 -6.44
C ALA A 306 19.59 -24.19 -7.17
N LEU A 307 20.86 -23.89 -6.78
CA LEU A 307 21.60 -22.76 -7.31
C LEU A 307 21.72 -22.74 -8.84
N PRO A 308 22.11 -23.85 -9.54
CA PRO A 308 22.23 -23.81 -10.99
C PRO A 308 20.93 -23.42 -11.71
N VAL A 309 19.79 -23.91 -11.22
CA VAL A 309 18.50 -23.64 -11.85
C VAL A 309 17.97 -22.25 -11.49
N LEU A 310 18.24 -21.75 -10.28
CA LEU A 310 17.93 -20.38 -9.90
C LEU A 310 18.74 -19.38 -10.75
N MET A 311 20.02 -19.65 -10.94
CA MET A 311 20.90 -18.82 -11.78
C MET A 311 20.44 -18.82 -13.25
N ALA A 312 20.18 -19.98 -13.84
CA ALA A 312 19.67 -20.08 -15.20
C ALA A 312 18.30 -19.40 -15.38
N SER A 313 17.49 -19.33 -14.33
CA SER A 313 16.19 -18.66 -14.38
C SER A 313 16.28 -17.13 -14.40
N LEU A 314 17.41 -16.53 -14.06
CA LEU A 314 17.69 -15.10 -14.23
C LEU A 314 17.75 -14.67 -15.70
N GLU A 315 18.17 -15.57 -16.60
CA GLU A 315 18.30 -15.30 -18.03
C GLU A 315 16.94 -15.23 -18.76
N HIS A 316 15.85 -15.61 -18.09
CA HIS A 316 14.53 -15.64 -18.67
C HIS A 316 13.66 -14.47 -18.13
N PRO A 317 13.24 -13.51 -18.97
CA PRO A 317 12.48 -12.32 -18.52
C PRO A 317 11.25 -12.64 -17.67
N ASP A 318 10.56 -13.77 -17.96
CA ASP A 318 9.37 -14.19 -17.22
C ASP A 318 9.63 -14.70 -15.81
N SER A 319 10.86 -15.08 -15.48
CA SER A 319 11.25 -15.67 -14.19
C SER A 319 12.36 -14.92 -13.47
N ALA A 320 13.03 -13.99 -14.14
CA ALA A 320 14.22 -13.30 -13.64
C ALA A 320 14.01 -12.65 -12.26
N GLU A 321 12.95 -11.87 -12.09
CA GLU A 321 12.64 -11.21 -10.81
C GLU A 321 12.31 -12.21 -9.70
N THR A 322 11.58 -13.29 -10.04
CA THR A 322 11.28 -14.35 -9.07
C THR A 322 12.54 -15.14 -8.68
N ALA A 323 13.43 -15.38 -9.62
CA ALA A 323 14.70 -16.03 -9.36
C ALA A 323 15.65 -15.16 -8.51
N ALA A 324 15.70 -13.85 -8.77
CA ALA A 324 16.45 -12.91 -7.95
C ALA A 324 15.94 -12.92 -6.51
N GLN A 325 14.62 -12.84 -6.30
CA GLN A 325 14.03 -12.93 -4.96
C GLN A 325 14.30 -14.28 -4.30
N ALA A 326 14.29 -15.38 -5.06
CA ALA A 326 14.62 -16.71 -4.54
C ALA A 326 16.09 -16.81 -4.11
N LEU A 327 17.01 -16.17 -4.82
CA LEU A 327 18.42 -16.09 -4.43
C LEU A 327 18.62 -15.24 -3.14
N ILE A 328 17.86 -14.16 -2.99
CA ILE A 328 17.82 -13.38 -1.74
C ILE A 328 17.34 -14.27 -0.58
N ASP A 329 16.26 -14.99 -0.77
CA ASP A 329 15.69 -15.91 0.23
C ASP A 329 16.64 -17.09 0.54
N PHE A 330 17.45 -17.50 -0.44
CA PHE A 330 18.51 -18.52 -0.28
C PHE A 330 19.61 -18.03 0.70
N GLY A 331 20.00 -16.75 0.57
CA GLY A 331 20.97 -16.09 1.44
C GLY A 331 22.43 -16.23 0.98
N SER A 332 23.37 -16.05 1.93
CA SER A 332 24.82 -15.95 1.65
C SER A 332 25.43 -17.17 0.93
N GLY A 333 24.80 -18.33 1.02
CA GLY A 333 25.24 -19.51 0.25
C GLY A 333 25.19 -19.35 -1.28
N ALA A 334 24.46 -18.35 -1.78
CA ALA A 334 24.37 -18.05 -3.20
C ALA A 334 25.55 -17.19 -3.72
N VAL A 335 26.30 -16.49 -2.83
CA VAL A 335 27.36 -15.53 -3.23
C VAL A 335 28.37 -16.12 -4.21
N PRO A 336 28.95 -17.30 -4.00
CA PRO A 336 29.93 -17.85 -4.95
C PRO A 336 29.38 -18.03 -6.37
N ALA A 337 28.14 -18.53 -6.49
CA ALA A 337 27.50 -18.72 -7.78
C ALA A 337 27.18 -17.38 -8.47
N ILE A 338 26.77 -16.36 -7.70
CA ILE A 338 26.49 -15.00 -8.19
C ILE A 338 27.78 -14.37 -8.71
N LEU A 339 28.91 -14.49 -7.99
CA LEU A 339 30.18 -13.93 -8.41
C LEU A 339 30.72 -14.59 -9.69
N GLU A 340 30.50 -15.86 -9.88
CA GLU A 340 30.86 -16.54 -11.12
C GLU A 340 30.00 -16.04 -12.29
N ALA A 341 28.69 -15.91 -12.09
CA ALA A 341 27.79 -15.36 -13.09
C ALA A 341 28.12 -13.89 -13.43
N LEU A 342 28.48 -13.08 -12.43
CA LEU A 342 28.81 -11.68 -12.65
C LEU A 342 30.08 -11.47 -13.51
N ARG A 343 31.00 -12.44 -13.51
CA ARG A 343 32.20 -12.41 -14.38
C ARG A 343 31.89 -12.66 -15.86
N THR A 344 30.83 -13.36 -16.15
CA THR A 344 30.48 -13.83 -17.50
C THR A 344 29.25 -13.15 -18.06
N ALA A 345 28.51 -12.38 -17.24
CA ALA A 345 27.31 -11.68 -17.66
C ALA A 345 27.65 -10.54 -18.63
N GLU A 346 26.99 -10.52 -19.78
CA GLU A 346 27.10 -9.46 -20.81
C GLU A 346 25.86 -8.58 -20.87
N GLU A 347 24.70 -9.06 -20.34
CA GLU A 347 23.43 -8.33 -20.38
C GLU A 347 23.27 -7.46 -19.15
N ASP A 348 22.98 -6.16 -19.38
CA ASP A 348 22.80 -5.15 -18.32
C ASP A 348 21.75 -5.53 -17.30
N GLU A 349 20.63 -6.11 -17.74
CA GLU A 349 19.53 -6.55 -16.89
C GLU A 349 19.98 -7.64 -15.91
N ILE A 350 20.79 -8.59 -16.37
CA ILE A 350 21.30 -9.67 -15.53
C ILE A 350 22.34 -9.11 -14.53
N ILE A 351 23.26 -8.26 -14.99
CA ILE A 351 24.23 -7.61 -14.11
C ILE A 351 23.51 -6.82 -13.00
N ALA A 352 22.48 -6.07 -13.36
CA ALA A 352 21.71 -5.28 -12.39
C ALA A 352 20.99 -6.19 -11.37
N LEU A 353 20.41 -7.30 -11.80
CA LEU A 353 19.78 -8.27 -10.90
C LEU A 353 20.80 -8.90 -9.94
N LEU A 354 21.96 -9.33 -10.44
CA LEU A 354 23.02 -9.91 -9.63
C LEU A 354 23.56 -8.92 -8.58
N LEU A 355 23.78 -7.65 -8.96
CA LEU A 355 24.18 -6.59 -8.03
C LEU A 355 23.09 -6.34 -6.97
N ARG A 356 21.81 -6.29 -7.34
CA ARG A 356 20.70 -6.13 -6.38
C ARG A 356 20.66 -7.30 -5.38
N VAL A 357 20.86 -8.51 -5.85
CA VAL A 357 20.90 -9.69 -4.97
C VAL A 357 22.09 -9.59 -4.02
N LEU A 358 23.31 -9.26 -4.51
CA LEU A 358 24.49 -9.06 -3.67
C LEU A 358 24.33 -7.93 -2.64
N ASN A 359 23.67 -6.85 -3.03
CA ASN A 359 23.35 -5.75 -2.13
C ASN A 359 22.51 -6.22 -0.93
N MET A 360 21.53 -7.09 -1.20
CA MET A 360 20.61 -7.59 -0.16
C MET A 360 21.19 -8.69 0.73
N ILE A 361 22.06 -9.56 0.19
CA ILE A 361 22.61 -10.70 0.95
C ILE A 361 24.01 -10.42 1.54
N GLY A 362 24.70 -9.40 1.04
CA GLY A 362 26.08 -9.09 1.43
C GLY A 362 27.10 -10.01 0.78
N GLY A 363 28.34 -9.95 1.27
CA GLY A 363 29.47 -10.78 0.78
C GLY A 363 30.72 -9.94 0.55
N ARG A 364 31.59 -9.77 1.56
CA ARG A 364 32.81 -8.96 1.45
C ARG A 364 33.78 -9.42 0.35
N GLU A 365 33.73 -10.71 -0.01
CA GLU A 365 34.52 -11.27 -1.10
C GLU A 365 34.12 -10.75 -2.48
N ALA A 366 32.95 -10.12 -2.62
CA ALA A 366 32.43 -9.62 -3.90
C ALA A 366 33.18 -8.37 -4.42
N GLY A 367 33.84 -7.59 -3.53
CA GLY A 367 34.47 -6.32 -3.87
C GLY A 367 35.30 -6.35 -5.17
N PRO A 368 36.30 -7.24 -5.33
CA PRO A 368 37.12 -7.30 -6.54
C PRO A 368 36.35 -7.53 -7.85
N ASN A 369 35.19 -8.22 -7.79
CA ASN A 369 34.39 -8.50 -8.97
C ASN A 369 33.47 -7.31 -9.33
N ILE A 370 33.16 -6.45 -8.36
CA ILE A 370 32.29 -5.28 -8.54
C ILE A 370 33.09 -4.05 -9.03
N LEU A 371 34.38 -3.91 -8.62
CA LEU A 371 35.19 -2.76 -8.99
C LEU A 371 35.21 -2.42 -10.50
N PRO A 372 35.31 -3.39 -11.43
CA PRO A 372 35.25 -3.10 -12.86
C PRO A 372 33.95 -2.47 -13.33
N LEU A 373 32.84 -2.76 -12.63
CA LEU A 373 31.49 -2.26 -12.97
C LEU A 373 31.29 -0.79 -12.61
N LEU A 374 32.20 -0.21 -11.85
CA LEU A 374 32.17 1.23 -11.56
C LEU A 374 32.37 2.09 -12.83
N ASP A 375 33.00 1.56 -13.87
CA ASP A 375 33.25 2.26 -15.13
C ASP A 375 32.33 1.76 -16.26
N HIS A 376 31.25 1.07 -15.91
CA HIS A 376 30.27 0.54 -16.87
C HIS A 376 29.57 1.67 -17.63
N GLU A 377 29.25 1.46 -18.92
CA GLU A 377 28.57 2.46 -19.76
C GLU A 377 27.19 2.85 -19.20
N ASN A 378 26.43 1.86 -18.71
CA ASN A 378 25.12 2.07 -18.11
C ASN A 378 25.24 2.68 -16.70
N ALA A 379 24.69 3.89 -16.53
CA ALA A 379 24.69 4.61 -15.24
C ALA A 379 24.00 3.82 -14.11
N MET A 380 22.95 3.06 -14.42
CA MET A 380 22.25 2.24 -13.43
C MET A 380 23.17 1.16 -12.85
N ILE A 381 23.98 0.52 -13.69
CA ILE A 381 24.94 -0.50 -13.25
C ILE A 381 26.03 0.15 -12.40
N ARG A 382 26.59 1.30 -12.83
CA ARG A 382 27.57 2.02 -12.01
C ARG A 382 27.02 2.35 -10.63
N ARG A 383 25.78 2.89 -10.56
CA ARG A 383 25.11 3.19 -9.30
C ARG A 383 24.94 1.95 -8.41
N LEU A 384 24.40 0.86 -8.96
CA LEU A 384 24.22 -0.38 -8.20
C LEU A 384 25.56 -0.95 -7.70
N ALA A 385 26.61 -0.87 -8.51
CA ALA A 385 27.96 -1.28 -8.11
C ALA A 385 28.49 -0.44 -6.94
N ILE A 386 28.30 0.88 -6.99
CA ILE A 386 28.67 1.81 -5.90
C ILE A 386 27.88 1.48 -4.62
N GLU A 387 26.56 1.34 -4.73
CA GLU A 387 25.66 1.00 -3.60
C GLU A 387 26.08 -0.33 -2.97
N THR A 388 26.32 -1.35 -3.80
CA THR A 388 26.74 -2.68 -3.33
C THR A 388 28.11 -2.62 -2.64
N LEU A 389 29.08 -1.86 -3.16
CA LEU A 389 30.38 -1.65 -2.48
C LEU A 389 30.23 -0.92 -1.15
N GLY A 390 29.28 -0.01 -1.05
CA GLY A 390 28.93 0.67 0.20
C GLY A 390 28.36 -0.28 1.26
N GLU A 391 27.51 -1.22 0.87
CA GLU A 391 26.91 -2.22 1.77
C GLU A 391 27.89 -3.30 2.21
N ILE A 392 28.75 -3.81 1.32
CA ILE A 392 29.76 -4.82 1.66
C ILE A 392 30.96 -4.23 2.42
N VAL A 393 31.12 -2.91 2.41
CA VAL A 393 32.12 -2.15 3.14
C VAL A 393 33.55 -2.67 2.92
N ASP A 394 34.06 -2.60 1.67
CA ASP A 394 35.41 -3.02 1.32
C ASP A 394 36.37 -1.84 1.34
N PRO A 395 37.35 -1.78 2.27
CA PRO A 395 38.34 -0.67 2.35
C PRO A 395 39.13 -0.41 1.06
N ARG A 396 39.28 -1.44 0.22
CA ARG A 396 40.03 -1.34 -1.04
C ARG A 396 39.31 -0.50 -2.09
N SER A 397 37.99 -0.29 -1.94
CA SER A 397 37.17 0.48 -2.87
C SER A 397 37.27 1.99 -2.72
N VAL A 398 37.91 2.52 -1.66
CA VAL A 398 37.85 3.94 -1.30
C VAL A 398 38.32 4.87 -2.43
N ASP A 399 39.40 4.55 -3.12
CA ASP A 399 39.93 5.39 -4.21
C ASP A 399 39.05 5.39 -5.44
N TYR A 400 38.44 4.24 -5.74
CA TYR A 400 37.48 4.11 -6.82
C TYR A 400 36.20 4.88 -6.50
N LEU A 401 35.70 4.80 -5.28
CA LEU A 401 34.50 5.53 -4.84
C LEU A 401 34.73 7.04 -4.83
N LEU A 402 35.93 7.53 -4.44
CA LEU A 402 36.29 8.95 -4.49
C LEU A 402 36.27 9.48 -5.93
N ALA A 403 36.70 8.69 -6.92
CA ALA A 403 36.63 9.07 -8.33
C ALA A 403 35.16 9.21 -8.80
N LYS A 404 34.24 8.45 -8.23
CA LYS A 404 32.79 8.50 -8.57
C LYS A 404 32.01 9.66 -7.95
N LEU A 405 32.66 10.52 -7.15
CA LEU A 405 32.08 11.80 -6.72
C LEU A 405 31.86 12.78 -7.89
N ASP A 406 32.48 12.55 -9.04
CA ASP A 406 32.31 13.31 -10.28
C ASP A 406 31.69 12.45 -11.42
N ASP A 407 30.93 11.41 -11.08
CA ASP A 407 30.26 10.59 -12.09
C ASP A 407 29.27 11.44 -12.91
N THR A 408 29.04 11.07 -14.15
CA THR A 408 28.09 11.78 -15.04
C THR A 408 26.64 11.64 -14.56
N ASP A 409 26.34 10.63 -13.76
CA ASP A 409 25.01 10.40 -13.17
C ASP A 409 24.95 10.88 -11.73
N VAL A 410 23.99 11.78 -11.45
CA VAL A 410 23.80 12.39 -10.12
C VAL A 410 23.46 11.36 -9.04
N ALA A 411 22.72 10.32 -9.39
CA ALA A 411 22.39 9.27 -8.44
C ALA A 411 23.62 8.43 -8.05
N SER A 412 24.51 8.17 -9.02
CA SER A 412 25.81 7.53 -8.80
C SER A 412 26.71 8.38 -7.90
N GLN A 413 26.75 9.70 -8.11
CA GLN A 413 27.48 10.63 -7.23
C GLN A 413 26.99 10.53 -5.78
N GLN A 414 25.68 10.58 -5.57
CA GLN A 414 25.09 10.48 -4.22
C GLN A 414 25.37 9.12 -3.57
N ALA A 415 25.29 8.04 -4.34
CA ALA A 415 25.66 6.71 -3.88
C ALA A 415 27.12 6.65 -3.43
N ALA A 416 28.05 7.30 -4.16
CA ALA A 416 29.46 7.38 -3.78
C ALA A 416 29.68 8.14 -2.45
N VAL A 417 28.96 9.25 -2.25
CA VAL A 417 29.00 9.99 -0.97
C VAL A 417 28.57 9.09 0.19
N ASN A 418 27.49 8.34 0.01
CA ASN A 418 26.97 7.44 1.04
C ASN A 418 27.93 6.28 1.31
N ALA A 419 28.43 5.63 0.25
CA ALA A 419 29.37 4.51 0.33
C ALA A 419 30.67 4.88 1.06
N ILE A 420 31.27 6.05 0.72
CA ILE A 420 32.48 6.54 1.40
C ILE A 420 32.19 6.82 2.87
N SER A 421 31.04 7.42 3.18
CA SER A 421 30.64 7.72 4.56
C SER A 421 30.46 6.45 5.38
N ALA A 422 29.78 5.43 4.82
CA ALA A 422 29.59 4.11 5.43
C ALA A 422 30.95 3.41 5.68
N LEU A 423 31.86 3.49 4.70
CA LEU A 423 33.19 2.90 4.78
C LEU A 423 34.03 3.52 5.90
N VAL A 424 34.03 4.86 6.04
CA VAL A 424 34.71 5.55 7.14
C VAL A 424 34.07 5.26 8.49
N ALA A 425 32.73 5.09 8.54
CA ALA A 425 32.06 4.70 9.77
C ALA A 425 32.44 3.28 10.23
N ALA A 426 32.59 2.34 9.29
CA ALA A 426 33.00 0.97 9.58
C ALA A 426 34.53 0.84 9.88
N PHE A 427 35.35 1.72 9.30
CA PHE A 427 36.81 1.75 9.47
C PHE A 427 37.30 3.15 9.88
N PRO A 428 37.13 3.56 11.16
CA PRO A 428 37.50 4.91 11.63
C PRO A 428 38.96 5.26 11.44
N GLU A 429 39.84 4.27 11.39
CA GLU A 429 41.30 4.47 11.14
C GLU A 429 41.59 5.04 9.74
N MET A 430 40.69 4.85 8.76
CA MET A 430 40.83 5.43 7.41
C MET A 430 40.46 6.90 7.34
N LYS A 431 39.79 7.44 8.36
CA LYS A 431 39.24 8.81 8.37
C LYS A 431 40.30 9.85 7.96
N GLY A 432 41.47 9.81 8.57
CA GLY A 432 42.57 10.77 8.27
C GLY A 432 43.04 10.73 6.82
N GLN A 433 43.17 9.53 6.24
CA GLN A 433 43.55 9.34 4.84
C GLN A 433 42.45 9.87 3.88
N VAL A 434 41.17 9.55 4.15
CA VAL A 434 40.03 10.01 3.34
C VAL A 434 39.95 11.54 3.39
N LEU A 435 40.04 12.15 4.58
CA LEU A 435 40.02 13.61 4.74
C LEU A 435 41.13 14.31 3.95
N ALA A 436 42.36 13.78 3.96
CA ALA A 436 43.46 14.35 3.19
C ALA A 436 43.18 14.31 1.68
N LYS A 437 42.56 13.25 1.17
CA LYS A 437 42.15 13.14 -0.23
C LYS A 437 41.00 14.11 -0.56
N ILE A 438 39.96 14.19 0.28
CA ILE A 438 38.81 15.08 0.10
C ILE A 438 39.26 16.55 0.06
N ARG A 439 40.16 17.00 0.95
CA ARG A 439 40.70 18.38 0.90
C ARG A 439 41.35 18.74 -0.45
N ARG A 440 42.02 17.79 -1.10
CA ARG A 440 42.56 17.99 -2.45
C ARG A 440 41.45 18.10 -3.49
N LEU A 441 40.40 17.28 -3.35
CA LEU A 441 39.25 17.28 -4.27
C LEU A 441 38.40 18.56 -4.16
N LEU A 442 38.39 19.24 -3.01
CA LEU A 442 37.75 20.57 -2.85
C LEU A 442 38.43 21.68 -3.68
N GLN A 443 39.67 21.47 -4.15
CA GLN A 443 40.36 22.38 -5.07
C GLN A 443 40.13 22.05 -6.56
N ASN A 444 39.34 21.01 -6.85
CA ASN A 444 39.04 20.61 -8.23
C ASN A 444 38.15 21.65 -8.93
N PRO A 445 38.32 21.93 -10.22
CA PRO A 445 37.45 22.85 -10.97
C PRO A 445 36.04 22.31 -11.19
N SER A 446 35.81 20.99 -11.08
CA SER A 446 34.50 20.38 -11.23
C SER A 446 33.59 20.77 -10.08
N VAL A 447 32.39 21.32 -10.41
CA VAL A 447 31.36 21.68 -9.43
C VAL A 447 30.82 20.44 -8.74
N PRO A 448 30.44 19.35 -9.43
CA PRO A 448 30.00 18.12 -8.78
C PRO A 448 31.03 17.54 -7.82
N MET A 449 32.29 17.50 -8.22
CA MET A 449 33.38 17.02 -7.36
C MET A 449 33.49 17.84 -6.06
N LYS A 450 33.45 19.17 -6.12
CA LYS A 450 33.46 20.04 -4.92
C LYS A 450 32.22 19.79 -4.03
N LEU A 451 31.03 19.76 -4.62
CA LEU A 451 29.76 19.58 -3.90
C LEU A 451 29.72 18.27 -3.11
N ASN A 452 30.10 17.19 -3.78
CA ASN A 452 30.10 15.86 -3.20
C ASN A 452 31.21 15.68 -2.17
N SER A 453 32.38 16.26 -2.45
CA SER A 453 33.50 16.32 -1.48
C SER A 453 33.11 17.05 -0.20
N LEU A 454 32.39 18.19 -0.29
CA LEU A 454 31.84 18.88 0.89
C LEU A 454 30.87 17.98 1.66
N SER A 455 30.02 17.25 0.94
CA SER A 455 29.06 16.33 1.57
C SER A 455 29.75 15.21 2.33
N VAL A 456 30.75 14.55 1.72
CA VAL A 456 31.56 13.51 2.39
C VAL A 456 32.30 14.10 3.60
N PHE A 457 32.95 15.27 3.43
CA PHE A 457 33.74 15.93 4.47
C PHE A 457 32.92 16.19 5.74
N VAL A 458 31.70 16.65 5.55
CA VAL A 458 30.75 16.89 6.63
C VAL A 458 30.20 15.58 7.22
N ASN A 459 29.83 14.61 6.38
CA ASN A 459 29.26 13.34 6.86
C ASN A 459 30.22 12.56 7.77
N ILE A 460 31.51 12.58 7.44
CA ILE A 460 32.53 11.92 8.25
C ILE A 460 33.04 12.79 9.40
N GLN A 461 32.46 13.99 9.60
CA GLN A 461 32.87 14.94 10.63
C GLN A 461 34.39 15.24 10.60
N GLY A 462 34.85 15.71 9.47
CA GLY A 462 36.25 16.03 9.25
C GLY A 462 36.73 17.16 10.16
N GLU A 463 37.90 17.04 10.75
CA GLU A 463 38.54 18.16 11.48
C GLU A 463 38.74 19.36 10.57
N GLY A 464 38.41 20.58 11.04
CA GLY A 464 38.48 21.81 10.28
C GLY A 464 37.38 22.03 9.25
N TYR A 465 36.28 21.24 9.26
CA TYR A 465 35.18 21.40 8.32
C TYR A 465 34.52 22.79 8.38
N HIS A 466 34.60 23.48 9.50
CA HIS A 466 34.09 24.83 9.67
C HIS A 466 34.75 25.81 8.70
N ASP A 467 36.09 25.80 8.62
CA ASP A 467 36.85 26.72 7.78
C ASP A 467 36.60 26.43 6.28
N GLU A 468 36.51 25.15 5.92
CA GLU A 468 36.18 24.72 4.55
C GLU A 468 34.77 25.16 4.15
N LEU A 469 33.77 25.04 5.06
CA LEU A 469 32.41 25.51 4.80
C LEU A 469 32.32 27.04 4.69
N LEU A 470 33.02 27.78 5.58
CA LEU A 470 33.09 29.25 5.51
C LEU A 470 33.80 29.73 4.22
N LEU A 471 34.76 28.99 3.72
CA LEU A 471 35.37 29.28 2.44
C LEU A 471 34.42 29.01 1.28
N ALA A 472 33.77 27.84 1.30
CA ALA A 472 32.81 27.44 0.27
C ALA A 472 31.57 28.33 0.21
N SER A 473 31.14 28.95 1.33
CA SER A 473 30.03 29.92 1.34
C SER A 473 30.31 31.21 0.59
N LYS A 474 31.58 31.44 0.21
CA LYS A 474 32.06 32.59 -0.57
C LYS A 474 32.49 32.20 -1.98
N ASP A 475 32.21 30.95 -2.42
CA ASP A 475 32.57 30.49 -3.76
C ASP A 475 31.87 31.34 -4.84
N SER A 476 32.50 31.52 -5.98
CA SER A 476 31.92 32.23 -7.12
C SER A 476 30.64 31.56 -7.65
N ASP A 477 30.56 30.23 -7.54
CA ASP A 477 29.43 29.43 -7.98
C ASP A 477 28.31 29.42 -6.92
N PRO A 478 27.07 29.90 -7.26
CA PRO A 478 25.96 29.95 -6.30
C PRO A 478 25.53 28.56 -5.79
N ILE A 479 25.75 27.49 -6.57
CA ILE A 479 25.40 26.13 -6.18
C ILE A 479 26.33 25.66 -5.04
N ILE A 480 27.60 26.00 -5.11
CA ILE A 480 28.56 25.70 -4.03
C ILE A 480 28.26 26.53 -2.79
N ARG A 481 27.95 27.84 -2.94
CA ARG A 481 27.50 28.68 -1.81
C ARG A 481 26.28 28.12 -1.13
N GLN A 482 25.24 27.78 -1.92
CA GLN A 482 24.02 27.16 -1.42
C GLN A 482 24.30 25.89 -0.63
N LYS A 483 25.12 24.99 -1.18
CA LYS A 483 25.49 23.74 -0.53
C LYS A 483 26.25 23.99 0.79
N ALA A 484 27.20 24.90 0.80
CA ALA A 484 27.96 25.25 2.01
C ALA A 484 27.02 25.79 3.11
N VAL A 485 26.14 26.74 2.77
CA VAL A 485 25.16 27.31 3.68
C VAL A 485 24.19 26.23 4.22
N SER A 486 23.72 25.34 3.34
CA SER A 486 22.86 24.21 3.74
C SER A 486 23.57 23.24 4.70
N LEU A 487 24.85 23.01 4.49
CA LEU A 487 25.67 22.16 5.36
C LEU A 487 25.98 22.82 6.70
N MET A 488 26.25 24.12 6.72
CA MET A 488 26.40 24.89 7.97
C MET A 488 25.16 24.76 8.86
N GLY A 489 23.96 24.74 8.24
CA GLY A 489 22.70 24.53 8.94
C GLY A 489 22.52 23.18 9.64
N LYS A 490 23.40 22.20 9.41
CA LYS A 490 23.39 20.91 10.12
C LYS A 490 24.11 20.94 11.47
N PHE A 491 24.88 21.99 11.74
CA PHE A 491 25.71 22.10 12.93
C PHE A 491 25.31 23.33 13.76
N SER A 492 25.15 23.16 15.06
CA SER A 492 24.84 24.26 15.99
C SER A 492 26.11 25.01 16.44
N GLU A 493 26.82 25.61 15.46
CA GLU A 493 28.08 26.29 15.68
C GLU A 493 27.89 27.80 15.58
N GLU A 494 28.16 28.54 16.65
CA GLU A 494 28.00 29.99 16.71
C GLU A 494 28.83 30.73 15.64
N ARG A 495 29.99 30.18 15.28
CA ARG A 495 30.87 30.75 14.23
C ARG A 495 30.22 30.82 12.83
N PHE A 496 29.16 30.07 12.56
CA PHE A 496 28.42 30.14 11.31
C PHE A 496 27.37 31.24 11.29
N ALA A 497 27.00 31.78 12.43
CA ALA A 497 25.87 32.72 12.55
C ALA A 497 26.05 33.95 11.62
N ASP A 498 27.21 34.59 11.61
CA ASP A 498 27.42 35.76 10.77
C ASP A 498 27.40 35.41 9.27
N ALA A 499 28.00 34.26 8.88
CA ALA A 499 27.97 33.82 7.49
C ALA A 499 26.55 33.48 7.02
N LEU A 500 25.73 32.88 7.87
CA LEU A 500 24.31 32.56 7.59
C LEU A 500 23.48 33.84 7.45
N VAL A 501 23.67 34.82 8.34
CA VAL A 501 22.98 36.12 8.26
C VAL A 501 23.38 36.88 6.98
N LEU A 502 24.66 36.89 6.61
CA LEU A 502 25.13 37.49 5.36
C LEU A 502 24.51 36.80 4.13
N SER A 503 24.33 35.50 4.19
CA SER A 503 23.74 34.74 3.09
C SER A 503 22.23 35.00 2.87
N LEU A 504 21.52 35.66 3.81
CA LEU A 504 20.16 36.14 3.59
C LEU A 504 20.06 37.24 2.53
N ALA A 505 21.16 37.94 2.28
CA ALA A 505 21.25 39.00 1.28
C ALA A 505 21.98 38.53 -0.02
N ASP A 506 22.17 37.22 -0.21
CA ASP A 506 22.83 36.70 -1.42
C ASP A 506 22.03 37.02 -2.69
N GLU A 507 22.69 37.28 -3.78
CA GLU A 507 22.07 37.54 -5.08
C GLU A 507 21.19 36.37 -5.58
N ALA A 508 21.61 35.12 -5.26
CA ALA A 508 20.92 33.93 -5.67
C ALA A 508 19.83 33.54 -4.68
N THR A 509 18.57 33.46 -5.13
CA THR A 509 17.40 33.07 -4.33
C THR A 509 17.62 31.72 -3.60
N ALA A 510 18.26 30.76 -4.26
CA ALA A 510 18.57 29.45 -3.68
C ALA A 510 19.48 29.53 -2.45
N VAL A 511 20.42 30.48 -2.44
CA VAL A 511 21.33 30.72 -1.29
C VAL A 511 20.57 31.40 -0.16
N ARG A 512 19.71 32.40 -0.45
CA ARG A 512 18.86 33.03 0.55
C ARG A 512 17.95 32.04 1.24
N LEU A 513 17.30 31.15 0.44
CA LEU A 513 16.44 30.11 0.98
C LEU A 513 17.21 29.13 1.87
N ALA A 514 18.40 28.71 1.44
CA ALA A 514 19.25 27.87 2.26
C ALA A 514 19.66 28.55 3.58
N ALA A 515 19.91 29.86 3.54
CA ALA A 515 20.26 30.66 4.72
C ALA A 515 19.09 30.71 5.72
N ILE A 516 17.85 30.96 5.26
CA ILE A 516 16.66 30.93 6.12
C ILE A 516 16.54 29.57 6.82
N ASN A 517 16.62 28.48 6.04
CA ASN A 517 16.52 27.13 6.59
C ASN A 517 17.63 26.79 7.60
N ALA A 518 18.83 27.29 7.37
CA ALA A 518 19.96 27.11 8.27
C ALA A 518 19.76 27.93 9.58
N ILE A 519 19.34 29.18 9.45
CA ILE A 519 19.10 30.08 10.59
C ILE A 519 18.00 29.53 11.51
N VAL A 520 16.95 28.92 10.98
CA VAL A 520 15.90 28.27 11.78
C VAL A 520 16.46 27.23 12.74
N ARG A 521 17.47 26.50 12.32
CA ARG A 521 18.11 25.45 13.13
C ARG A 521 19.03 26.02 14.20
N HIS A 522 19.78 27.06 13.85
CA HIS A 522 20.76 27.70 14.73
C HIS A 522 20.13 28.69 15.71
N ARG A 523 19.09 29.40 15.26
CA ARG A 523 18.40 30.49 15.98
C ARG A 523 19.37 31.52 16.57
N PRO A 524 20.33 32.04 15.79
CA PRO A 524 21.23 33.08 16.29
C PRO A 524 20.39 34.33 16.62
N ALA A 525 20.72 35.00 17.74
CA ALA A 525 19.95 36.18 18.18
C ALA A 525 19.96 37.29 17.10
N GLN A 526 21.06 37.48 16.39
CA GLN A 526 21.18 38.46 15.31
C GLN A 526 20.44 38.07 14.03
N GLY A 527 19.83 36.88 13.94
CA GLY A 527 19.06 36.42 12.79
C GLY A 527 17.62 36.94 12.73
N LEU A 528 17.07 37.47 13.84
CA LEU A 528 15.65 37.86 13.91
C LEU A 528 15.31 39.02 12.96
N ASP A 529 16.02 40.14 13.05
CA ASP A 529 15.76 41.36 12.24
C ASP A 529 15.97 41.07 10.72
N PRO A 530 17.05 40.36 10.28
CA PRO A 530 17.19 39.95 8.90
C PRO A 530 16.07 39.02 8.40
N LEU A 531 15.56 38.14 9.24
CA LEU A 531 14.41 37.30 8.86
C LEU A 531 13.12 38.12 8.74
N ILE A 532 12.87 39.09 9.64
CA ILE A 532 11.76 40.03 9.49
C ILE A 532 11.87 40.81 8.19
N SER A 533 13.10 41.26 7.83
CA SER A 533 13.36 41.95 6.56
C SER A 533 13.10 41.03 5.35
N SER A 534 13.32 39.74 5.49
CA SER A 534 13.05 38.75 4.41
C SER A 534 11.55 38.53 4.13
N LEU A 535 10.63 39.01 4.97
CA LEU A 535 9.20 39.05 4.67
C LEU A 535 8.87 40.01 3.51
N GLU A 536 9.74 40.99 3.22
CA GLU A 536 9.60 41.95 2.12
C GLU A 536 10.39 41.52 0.85
N ASP A 537 10.94 40.30 0.82
CA ASP A 537 11.66 39.82 -0.38
C ASP A 537 10.75 39.80 -1.61
N SER A 538 11.31 40.10 -2.76
CA SER A 538 10.60 40.04 -4.06
C SER A 538 10.07 38.64 -4.38
N ASP A 539 10.75 37.61 -3.90
CA ASP A 539 10.40 36.21 -4.16
C ASP A 539 9.42 35.67 -3.10
N ILE A 540 8.25 35.18 -3.56
CA ILE A 540 7.21 34.64 -2.68
C ILE A 540 7.68 33.47 -1.82
N TRP A 541 8.61 32.65 -2.35
CA TRP A 541 9.12 31.51 -1.61
C TRP A 541 10.04 31.93 -0.47
N ILE A 542 10.77 33.03 -0.64
CA ILE A 542 11.58 33.61 0.43
C ILE A 542 10.68 34.20 1.51
N ARG A 543 9.63 34.97 1.14
CA ARG A 543 8.67 35.49 2.11
C ARG A 543 7.97 34.36 2.89
N THR A 544 7.54 33.29 2.19
CA THR A 544 6.92 32.11 2.82
C THR A 544 7.86 31.45 3.81
N ALA A 545 9.11 31.21 3.39
CA ALA A 545 10.12 30.61 4.26
C ALA A 545 10.49 31.51 5.44
N ALA A 546 10.55 32.80 5.26
CA ALA A 546 10.80 33.78 6.32
C ALA A 546 9.67 33.75 7.37
N ALA A 547 8.39 33.72 6.94
CA ALA A 547 7.25 33.60 7.84
C ALA A 547 7.32 32.30 8.66
N GLN A 548 7.59 31.16 8.02
CA GLN A 548 7.79 29.87 8.69
C GLN A 548 8.94 29.91 9.70
N ALA A 549 10.06 30.50 9.30
CA ALA A 549 11.26 30.66 10.14
C ALA A 549 10.96 31.48 11.40
N LEU A 550 10.25 32.60 11.25
CA LEU A 550 9.85 33.46 12.37
C LEU A 550 8.92 32.72 13.35
N GLY A 551 8.05 31.83 12.84
CA GLY A 551 7.26 30.94 13.69
C GLY A 551 8.10 30.00 14.56
N GLU A 552 9.28 29.58 14.09
CA GLU A 552 10.21 28.78 14.90
C GLU A 552 10.97 29.62 15.93
N TYR A 553 11.22 30.91 15.65
CA TYR A 553 11.83 31.83 16.62
C TYR A 553 10.92 32.11 17.79
N ARG A 554 9.59 32.17 17.58
CA ARG A 554 8.56 32.48 18.58
C ARG A 554 8.83 33.80 19.34
N HIS A 555 9.44 34.77 18.65
CA HIS A 555 9.81 36.03 19.25
C HIS A 555 8.64 37.03 19.15
N PRO A 556 8.32 37.80 20.24
CA PRO A 556 7.20 38.72 20.22
C PRO A 556 7.27 39.81 19.14
N ASP A 557 8.47 40.25 18.75
CA ASP A 557 8.65 41.29 17.73
C ASP A 557 8.30 40.81 16.32
N ALA A 558 8.23 39.49 16.09
CA ALA A 558 7.78 38.92 14.81
C ALA A 558 6.24 38.96 14.62
N LEU A 559 5.47 39.13 15.71
CA LEU A 559 4.01 39.00 15.63
C LEU A 559 3.37 40.07 14.73
N GLN A 560 3.76 41.34 14.89
CA GLN A 560 3.20 42.44 14.10
C GLN A 560 3.56 42.34 12.62
N PRO A 561 4.84 42.10 12.24
CA PRO A 561 5.19 41.82 10.84
C PRO A 561 4.39 40.65 10.23
N LEU A 562 4.25 39.53 10.95
CA LEU A 562 3.47 38.40 10.48
C LEU A 562 1.98 38.71 10.29
N MET A 563 1.37 39.45 11.22
CA MET A 563 -0.03 39.88 11.09
C MET A 563 -0.24 40.82 9.90
N HIS A 564 0.73 41.67 9.56
CA HIS A 564 0.65 42.53 8.38
C HIS A 564 0.49 41.74 7.08
N HIS A 565 1.21 40.61 6.92
CA HIS A 565 1.17 39.76 5.70
C HIS A 565 -0.10 38.90 5.60
N LEU A 566 -0.94 38.80 6.65
CA LEU A 566 -2.23 38.10 6.54
C LEU A 566 -3.22 38.79 5.60
N ASP A 567 -3.21 40.12 5.57
CA ASP A 567 -4.19 40.91 4.81
C ASP A 567 -3.70 41.28 3.41
N HIS A 568 -2.37 41.25 3.17
CA HIS A 568 -1.75 41.92 2.03
C HIS A 568 -0.92 40.99 1.12
N ASP A 569 -0.74 39.71 1.50
CA ASP A 569 0.11 38.80 0.72
C ASP A 569 -0.71 37.67 0.04
N LEU A 570 0.00 36.87 -0.75
CA LEU A 570 -0.55 35.72 -1.45
C LEU A 570 -0.83 34.54 -0.50
N PRO A 571 -1.77 33.64 -0.85
CA PRO A 571 -2.19 32.53 0.04
C PRO A 571 -1.06 31.72 0.70
N PRO A 572 0.02 31.33 -0.01
CA PRO A 572 1.11 30.58 0.63
C PRO A 572 1.79 31.35 1.79
N VAL A 573 2.00 32.66 1.65
CA VAL A 573 2.60 33.49 2.69
C VAL A 573 1.62 33.68 3.84
N ARG A 574 0.34 33.89 3.55
CA ARG A 574 -0.75 34.00 4.56
C ARG A 574 -0.83 32.75 5.42
N ILE A 575 -0.87 31.55 4.80
CA ILE A 575 -0.90 30.26 5.52
C ILE A 575 0.34 30.13 6.41
N ALA A 576 1.53 30.42 5.88
CA ALA A 576 2.77 30.38 6.65
C ALA A 576 2.76 31.34 7.85
N ALA A 577 2.22 32.55 7.67
CA ALA A 577 2.07 33.52 8.73
C ALA A 577 1.05 33.05 9.81
N ILE A 578 -0.08 32.45 9.42
CA ILE A 578 -1.07 31.82 10.32
C ILE A 578 -0.41 30.74 11.18
N GLU A 579 0.35 29.84 10.54
CA GLU A 579 1.06 28.77 11.24
C GLU A 579 2.13 29.32 12.20
N ALA A 580 2.85 30.34 11.76
CA ALA A 580 3.87 31.02 12.58
C ALA A 580 3.27 31.69 13.81
N LEU A 581 2.16 32.41 13.63
CA LEU A 581 1.40 33.02 14.72
C LEU A 581 0.87 31.97 15.71
N GLY A 582 0.34 30.86 15.22
CA GLY A 582 -0.08 29.72 16.04
C GLY A 582 1.06 29.10 16.86
N LYS A 583 2.25 28.99 16.27
CA LYS A 583 3.45 28.49 16.96
C LYS A 583 3.94 29.38 18.09
N SER A 584 3.64 30.66 18.03
CA SER A 584 3.98 31.60 19.11
C SER A 584 3.29 31.25 20.44
N GLY A 585 2.08 30.68 20.37
CA GLY A 585 1.25 30.42 21.54
C GLY A 585 0.80 31.67 22.27
N ASP A 586 0.98 32.84 21.67
CA ASP A 586 0.68 34.14 22.28
C ASP A 586 -0.83 34.44 22.22
N GLU A 587 -1.42 34.84 23.34
CA GLU A 587 -2.86 35.11 23.40
C GLU A 587 -3.30 36.26 22.48
N ARG A 588 -2.40 37.19 22.15
CA ARG A 588 -2.68 38.32 21.27
C ARG A 588 -3.09 37.94 19.86
N VAL A 589 -2.69 36.72 19.40
CA VAL A 589 -3.04 36.24 18.05
C VAL A 589 -4.40 35.54 17.96
N LYS A 590 -5.06 35.30 19.11
CA LYS A 590 -6.31 34.52 19.18
C LYS A 590 -7.40 35.07 18.25
N LEU A 591 -7.67 36.38 18.34
CA LEU A 591 -8.75 37.03 17.56
C LEU A 591 -8.48 36.93 16.05
N VAL A 592 -7.22 37.11 15.63
CA VAL A 592 -6.83 37.06 14.24
C VAL A 592 -6.99 35.62 13.69
N LEU A 593 -6.59 34.64 14.47
CA LEU A 593 -6.75 33.21 14.07
C LEU A 593 -8.22 32.77 14.02
N PHE A 594 -9.09 33.29 14.93
CA PHE A 594 -10.53 33.07 14.83
C PHE A 594 -11.12 33.65 13.55
N ASN A 595 -10.71 34.85 13.14
CA ASN A 595 -11.16 35.43 11.89
C ASN A 595 -10.74 34.53 10.69
N CYS A 596 -9.50 34.10 10.65
CA CYS A 596 -9.02 33.18 9.60
C CYS A 596 -9.76 31.82 9.61
N ALA A 597 -10.17 31.32 10.79
CA ALA A 597 -10.92 30.07 10.90
C ALA A 597 -12.37 30.16 10.37
N HIS A 598 -12.87 31.36 10.07
CA HIS A 598 -14.18 31.60 9.46
C HIS A 598 -14.12 32.07 8.00
N GLU A 599 -12.94 32.13 7.40
CA GLU A 599 -12.78 32.48 5.98
C GLU A 599 -13.37 31.44 5.04
N SER A 600 -13.73 31.86 3.83
CA SER A 600 -14.24 30.95 2.78
C SER A 600 -13.17 30.03 2.20
N ASP A 601 -11.89 30.43 2.24
CA ASP A 601 -10.78 29.62 1.80
C ASP A 601 -10.53 28.46 2.80
N LEU A 602 -10.69 27.23 2.29
CA LEU A 602 -10.62 26.03 3.10
C LEU A 602 -9.22 25.78 3.68
N GLU A 603 -8.15 26.09 2.93
CA GLU A 603 -6.78 25.89 3.40
C GLU A 603 -6.41 26.92 4.47
N VAL A 604 -6.88 28.15 4.34
CA VAL A 604 -6.75 29.18 5.38
C VAL A 604 -7.50 28.75 6.65
N ARG A 605 -8.76 28.30 6.53
CA ARG A 605 -9.53 27.77 7.67
C ARG A 605 -8.82 26.63 8.35
N ARG A 606 -8.33 25.65 7.57
CA ARG A 606 -7.62 24.48 8.08
C ARG A 606 -6.35 24.87 8.83
N ALA A 607 -5.55 25.76 8.26
CA ALA A 607 -4.33 26.28 8.90
C ALA A 607 -4.63 27.02 10.21
N ALA A 608 -5.69 27.82 10.24
CA ALA A 608 -6.13 28.56 11.42
C ALA A 608 -6.59 27.61 12.55
N ILE A 609 -7.38 26.57 12.23
CA ILE A 609 -7.83 25.56 13.20
C ILE A 609 -6.65 24.82 13.81
N LEU A 610 -5.69 24.37 12.98
CA LEU A 610 -4.47 23.72 13.47
C LEU A 610 -3.64 24.64 14.37
N SER A 611 -3.59 25.95 14.04
CA SER A 611 -2.86 26.97 14.79
C SER A 611 -3.51 27.27 16.11
N LEU A 612 -4.85 27.33 16.17
CA LEU A 612 -5.63 27.50 17.41
C LEU A 612 -5.34 26.39 18.43
N GLY A 613 -4.98 25.19 18.00
CA GLY A 613 -4.58 24.11 18.90
C GLY A 613 -3.42 24.46 19.84
N ARG A 614 -2.63 25.49 19.54
CA ARG A 614 -1.49 25.97 20.35
C ARG A 614 -1.79 27.20 21.17
N VAL A 615 -2.91 27.87 20.89
CA VAL A 615 -3.29 29.14 21.57
C VAL A 615 -4.11 28.80 22.81
N PRO A 616 -3.80 29.40 23.98
CA PRO A 616 -4.56 29.15 25.20
C PRO A 616 -5.97 29.76 25.15
N GLY A 617 -6.89 29.28 25.99
CA GLY A 617 -8.24 29.77 26.11
C GLY A 617 -9.29 28.66 26.14
N GLU A 618 -10.29 28.75 26.99
CA GLU A 618 -11.38 27.77 27.09
C GLU A 618 -12.29 27.85 25.85
N GLU A 619 -12.60 29.05 25.41
CA GLU A 619 -13.37 29.27 24.17
C GLU A 619 -12.70 28.74 22.93
N VAL A 620 -11.36 28.66 22.90
CA VAL A 620 -10.62 28.04 21.81
C VAL A 620 -10.84 26.52 21.84
N PHE A 621 -10.80 25.92 23.02
CA PHE A 621 -11.04 24.49 23.18
C PHE A 621 -12.47 24.11 22.76
N ASP A 622 -13.47 24.87 23.22
CA ASP A 622 -14.87 24.64 22.86
C ASP A 622 -15.09 24.73 21.35
N TYR A 623 -14.48 25.72 20.70
CA TYR A 623 -14.53 25.86 19.26
C TYR A 623 -13.88 24.65 18.53
N LEU A 624 -12.72 24.22 18.99
CA LEU A 624 -12.04 23.07 18.41
C LEU A 624 -12.86 21.77 18.59
N MET A 625 -13.48 21.58 19.76
CA MET A 625 -14.39 20.46 20.01
C MET A 625 -15.60 20.49 19.06
N PHE A 626 -16.20 21.65 18.83
CA PHE A 626 -17.27 21.83 17.84
C PHE A 626 -16.77 21.48 16.43
N ALA A 627 -15.58 21.92 16.02
CA ALA A 627 -15.00 21.67 14.72
C ALA A 627 -14.68 20.17 14.46
N THR A 628 -14.60 19.29 15.48
CA THR A 628 -14.47 17.84 15.28
C THR A 628 -15.71 17.20 14.66
N THR A 629 -16.83 17.94 14.58
CA THR A 629 -18.10 17.48 13.98
C THR A 629 -18.48 18.26 12.72
N ASP A 630 -17.54 19.02 12.13
CA ASP A 630 -17.75 19.79 10.90
C ASP A 630 -18.16 18.89 9.74
N ASP A 631 -18.93 19.40 8.77
CA ASP A 631 -19.35 18.67 7.57
C ASP A 631 -18.16 18.27 6.70
N ASP A 632 -17.11 19.10 6.61
CA ASP A 632 -15.91 18.83 5.82
C ASP A 632 -14.91 17.98 6.63
N TRP A 633 -14.57 16.80 6.11
CA TRP A 633 -13.64 15.89 6.77
C TRP A 633 -12.24 16.49 7.02
N ARG A 634 -11.78 17.44 6.17
CA ARG A 634 -10.48 18.12 6.33
C ARG A 634 -10.46 19.01 7.56
N ILE A 635 -11.60 19.62 7.86
CA ILE A 635 -11.80 20.42 9.07
C ILE A 635 -11.89 19.52 10.29
N ARG A 636 -12.65 18.40 10.22
CA ARG A 636 -12.69 17.42 11.31
C ARG A 636 -11.30 16.87 11.64
N ALA A 637 -10.54 16.46 10.62
CA ALA A 637 -9.17 15.95 10.80
C ALA A 637 -8.22 17.01 11.41
N ALA A 638 -8.32 18.26 10.97
CA ALA A 638 -7.57 19.39 11.54
C ALA A 638 -7.95 19.65 13.00
N ALA A 639 -9.24 19.62 13.32
CA ALA A 639 -9.73 19.82 14.69
C ALA A 639 -9.27 18.69 15.62
N VAL A 640 -9.38 17.43 15.21
CA VAL A 640 -8.86 16.25 15.94
C VAL A 640 -7.36 16.42 16.23
N THR A 641 -6.59 16.85 15.24
CA THR A 641 -5.15 17.11 15.39
C THR A 641 -4.89 18.27 16.36
N ALA A 642 -5.64 19.36 16.24
CA ALA A 642 -5.49 20.56 17.07
C ALA A 642 -5.82 20.29 18.56
N VAL A 643 -6.86 19.52 18.81
CA VAL A 643 -7.27 19.08 20.16
C VAL A 643 -6.17 18.23 20.80
N ALA A 644 -5.55 17.33 20.02
CA ALA A 644 -4.43 16.51 20.49
C ALA A 644 -3.19 17.35 20.85
N VAL A 645 -2.94 18.43 20.09
CA VAL A 645 -1.82 19.37 20.36
C VAL A 645 -2.00 20.10 21.69
N ARG A 646 -3.25 20.42 22.08
CA ARG A 646 -3.54 21.02 23.40
C ARG A 646 -3.22 20.10 24.57
N GLY A 647 -3.32 18.81 24.37
CA GLY A 647 -3.02 17.83 25.40
C GLY A 647 -4.10 17.69 26.48
N ASP A 648 -5.31 18.22 26.25
CA ASP A 648 -6.40 18.15 27.22
C ASP A 648 -7.09 16.78 27.12
N ARG A 649 -7.04 16.01 28.20
CA ARG A 649 -7.61 14.66 28.27
C ARG A 649 -9.15 14.64 28.23
N THR A 650 -9.82 15.77 28.47
CA THR A 650 -11.27 15.87 28.34
C THR A 650 -11.75 15.68 26.90
N ALA A 651 -10.83 15.78 25.93
CA ALA A 651 -11.08 15.51 24.52
C ALA A 651 -11.08 14.01 24.14
N LEU A 652 -10.61 13.09 25.01
CA LEU A 652 -10.51 11.67 24.68
C LEU A 652 -11.80 11.06 24.11
N PRO A 653 -13.01 11.36 24.62
CA PRO A 653 -14.25 10.84 24.03
C PRO A 653 -14.45 11.23 22.56
N ALA A 654 -14.07 12.47 22.17
CA ALA A 654 -14.14 12.91 20.78
C ALA A 654 -13.12 12.18 19.91
N LEU A 655 -11.92 11.90 20.42
CA LEU A 655 -10.91 11.12 19.72
C LEU A 655 -11.36 9.65 19.53
N TYR A 656 -12.06 9.06 20.49
CA TYR A 656 -12.64 7.72 20.35
C TYR A 656 -13.75 7.69 19.28
N ALA A 657 -14.57 8.76 19.21
CA ALA A 657 -15.57 8.89 18.14
C ALA A 657 -14.90 9.02 16.76
N ALA A 658 -13.82 9.80 16.67
CA ALA A 658 -13.07 10.01 15.43
C ALA A 658 -12.38 8.74 14.90
N LEU A 659 -12.10 7.72 15.73
CA LEU A 659 -11.67 6.39 15.27
C LEU A 659 -12.75 5.66 14.45
N GLN A 660 -13.99 6.09 14.51
CA GLN A 660 -15.13 5.51 13.79
C GLN A 660 -15.71 6.49 12.76
N ASP A 661 -14.97 7.57 12.41
CA ASP A 661 -15.40 8.53 11.38
C ASP A 661 -15.54 7.81 10.03
N PRO A 662 -16.51 8.19 9.18
CA PRO A 662 -16.63 7.61 7.83
C PRO A 662 -15.41 7.88 6.94
N ASP A 663 -14.61 8.90 7.24
CA ASP A 663 -13.42 9.24 6.48
C ASP A 663 -12.15 8.68 7.13
N THR A 664 -11.35 7.95 6.34
CA THR A 664 -10.12 7.30 6.80
C THR A 664 -9.06 8.27 7.29
N TYR A 665 -8.96 9.48 6.71
CA TYR A 665 -7.99 10.48 7.15
C TYR A 665 -8.32 11.04 8.55
N VAL A 666 -9.62 11.12 8.89
CA VAL A 666 -10.05 11.49 10.25
C VAL A 666 -9.69 10.37 11.23
N GLN A 667 -9.90 9.10 10.86
CA GLN A 667 -9.50 7.95 11.66
C GLN A 667 -7.98 7.92 11.90
N GLN A 668 -7.17 8.12 10.87
CA GLN A 668 -5.71 8.21 10.99
C GLN A 668 -5.29 9.36 11.90
N SER A 669 -5.94 10.54 11.75
CA SER A 669 -5.72 11.68 12.65
C SER A 669 -6.04 11.35 14.10
N ALA A 670 -7.09 10.55 14.35
CA ALA A 670 -7.45 10.10 15.70
C ALA A 670 -6.41 9.15 16.30
N VAL A 671 -5.86 8.20 15.51
CA VAL A 671 -4.75 7.33 15.98
C VAL A 671 -3.53 8.17 16.36
N LEU A 672 -3.14 9.12 15.50
CA LEU A 672 -2.00 10.02 15.77
C LEU A 672 -2.27 10.95 16.98
N ALA A 673 -3.52 11.34 17.20
CA ALA A 673 -3.93 12.11 18.36
C ALA A 673 -3.81 11.28 19.65
N LEU A 674 -4.27 10.04 19.64
CA LEU A 674 -4.18 9.12 20.78
C LEU A 674 -2.73 8.68 21.06
N ASP A 675 -1.87 8.66 20.05
CA ASP A 675 -0.43 8.44 20.21
C ASP A 675 0.23 9.57 21.04
N LYS A 676 -0.25 10.81 20.88
CA LYS A 676 0.19 11.96 21.68
C LYS A 676 -0.46 12.02 23.08
N LEU A 677 -1.63 11.44 23.24
CA LEU A 677 -2.41 11.39 24.47
C LEU A 677 -2.64 9.95 24.94
N PRO A 678 -1.57 9.19 25.19
CA PRO A 678 -1.70 7.77 25.52
C PRO A 678 -2.46 7.62 26.84
N ASP A 679 -3.49 6.79 26.81
CA ASP A 679 -4.32 6.45 27.97
C ASP A 679 -4.67 4.97 27.95
N ARG A 680 -4.56 4.32 29.10
CA ARG A 680 -4.91 2.90 29.22
C ARG A 680 -6.38 2.63 28.89
N ALA A 681 -7.27 3.60 29.14
CA ALA A 681 -8.69 3.53 28.82
C ALA A 681 -8.97 3.54 27.30
N SER A 682 -8.01 3.94 26.46
CA SER A 682 -8.15 3.87 25.00
C SER A 682 -8.03 2.46 24.43
N PHE A 683 -7.51 1.49 25.23
CA PHE A 683 -7.27 0.13 24.74
C PHE A 683 -8.47 -0.52 24.05
N PRO A 684 -9.70 -0.53 24.59
CA PRO A 684 -10.83 -1.17 23.92
C PRO A 684 -11.13 -0.59 22.53
N TYR A 685 -10.97 0.72 22.37
CA TYR A 685 -11.22 1.43 21.11
C TYR A 685 -10.11 1.16 20.08
N LEU A 686 -8.85 1.23 20.49
CA LEU A 686 -7.69 0.89 19.67
C LEU A 686 -7.67 -0.60 19.30
N PHE A 687 -8.01 -1.46 20.24
CA PHE A 687 -8.08 -2.90 20.01
C PHE A 687 -9.15 -3.26 18.95
N ARG A 688 -10.30 -2.60 19.01
CA ARG A 688 -11.33 -2.72 17.97
C ARG A 688 -10.84 -2.17 16.64
N ALA A 689 -10.08 -1.09 16.63
CA ALA A 689 -9.54 -0.49 15.43
C ALA A 689 -8.52 -1.39 14.68
N LEU A 690 -7.94 -2.42 15.34
CA LEU A 690 -7.12 -3.47 14.69
C LEU A 690 -7.91 -4.29 13.65
N GLU A 691 -9.23 -4.25 13.65
CA GLU A 691 -10.06 -4.91 12.63
C GLU A 691 -10.11 -4.11 11.31
N ASN A 692 -9.81 -2.83 11.35
CA ASN A 692 -9.80 -1.96 10.20
C ASN A 692 -8.44 -1.99 9.50
N SER A 693 -8.36 -2.64 8.34
CA SER A 693 -7.13 -2.78 7.56
C SER A 693 -6.53 -1.44 7.10
N ALA A 694 -7.35 -0.38 7.02
CA ALA A 694 -6.91 0.93 6.56
C ALA A 694 -6.05 1.70 7.58
N ILE A 695 -6.16 1.36 8.87
CA ILE A 695 -5.42 2.01 9.97
C ILE A 695 -4.69 1.02 10.88
N LEU A 696 -4.62 -0.26 10.45
CA LEU A 696 -4.06 -1.34 11.27
C LEU A 696 -2.57 -1.13 11.58
N ASP A 697 -1.80 -0.67 10.59
CA ASP A 697 -0.36 -0.45 10.77
C ASP A 697 -0.11 0.68 11.79
N GLU A 698 -0.85 1.79 11.69
CA GLU A 698 -0.74 2.93 12.60
C GLU A 698 -1.12 2.56 14.05
N VAL A 699 -2.19 1.77 14.22
CA VAL A 699 -2.62 1.28 15.54
C VAL A 699 -1.60 0.30 16.11
N SER A 700 -1.04 -0.58 15.28
CA SER A 700 0.01 -1.52 15.68
C SER A 700 1.27 -0.79 16.15
N ASP A 701 1.70 0.22 15.39
CA ASP A 701 2.84 1.07 15.74
C ASP A 701 2.60 1.85 17.04
N LEU A 702 1.38 2.33 17.27
CA LEU A 702 1.00 2.99 18.53
C LEU A 702 1.18 2.03 19.71
N PHE A 703 0.70 0.79 19.61
CA PHE A 703 0.89 -0.21 20.66
C PHE A 703 2.36 -0.51 20.92
N VAL A 704 3.18 -0.63 19.87
CA VAL A 704 4.63 -0.86 20.01
C VAL A 704 5.33 0.31 20.70
N ARG A 705 5.01 1.56 20.30
CA ARG A 705 5.57 2.78 20.91
C ARG A 705 5.22 2.90 22.40
N HIS A 706 3.99 2.56 22.76
CA HIS A 706 3.51 2.62 24.13
C HIS A 706 3.48 1.25 24.83
N LYS A 707 4.48 0.40 24.55
CA LYS A 707 4.56 -0.98 25.03
C LYS A 707 4.37 -1.13 26.55
N GLN A 708 4.82 -0.15 27.35
CA GLN A 708 4.67 -0.19 28.81
C GLN A 708 3.21 -0.03 29.28
N LEU A 709 2.36 0.62 28.46
CA LEU A 709 0.98 0.89 28.79
C LEU A 709 0.02 -0.24 28.36
N TYR A 710 0.35 -0.92 27.26
CA TYR A 710 -0.60 -1.82 26.58
C TYR A 710 -0.16 -3.29 26.55
N ARG A 711 1.10 -3.61 26.86
CA ARG A 711 1.65 -4.96 26.70
C ARG A 711 0.88 -6.01 27.51
N ASP A 712 0.59 -5.75 28.78
CA ASP A 712 -0.15 -6.67 29.63
C ASP A 712 -1.58 -6.90 29.15
N LEU A 713 -2.22 -5.85 28.60
CA LEU A 713 -3.56 -5.92 28.03
C LEU A 713 -3.57 -6.73 26.71
N LEU A 714 -2.54 -6.59 25.89
CA LEU A 714 -2.36 -7.39 24.69
C LEU A 714 -2.03 -8.87 25.03
N GLU A 715 -1.20 -9.12 26.04
CA GLU A 715 -0.91 -10.48 26.52
C GLU A 715 -2.18 -11.16 27.10
N GLU A 716 -3.05 -10.42 27.75
CA GLU A 716 -4.36 -10.91 28.22
C GLU A 716 -5.31 -11.17 27.04
N ALA A 717 -5.43 -10.22 26.11
CA ALA A 717 -6.22 -10.36 24.92
C ALA A 717 -5.76 -11.51 24.00
N TRP A 718 -4.45 -11.77 23.94
CA TRP A 718 -3.87 -12.87 23.17
C TRP A 718 -4.34 -14.25 23.64
N ARG A 719 -4.54 -14.44 24.95
CA ARG A 719 -5.01 -15.72 25.53
C ARG A 719 -6.42 -16.09 25.12
N THR A 720 -7.24 -15.09 24.75
CA THR A 720 -8.66 -15.25 24.40
C THR A 720 -8.94 -14.94 22.94
N ALA A 721 -7.91 -14.55 22.19
CA ALA A 721 -8.04 -14.14 20.81
C ALA A 721 -8.36 -15.33 19.89
N ASP A 722 -9.19 -15.04 18.93
CA ASP A 722 -9.36 -15.91 17.78
C ASP A 722 -8.09 -15.91 16.91
N SER A 723 -7.88 -16.92 16.02
CA SER A 723 -6.60 -17.14 15.32
C SER A 723 -6.14 -16.00 14.38
N ARG A 724 -6.98 -15.01 13.94
CA ARG A 724 -6.55 -13.82 13.15
C ARG A 724 -6.01 -12.71 14.06
N ARG A 725 -6.70 -12.46 15.14
CA ARG A 725 -6.24 -11.50 16.16
C ARG A 725 -5.01 -12.05 16.87
N GLU A 726 -4.94 -13.38 17.07
CA GLU A 726 -3.76 -14.03 17.65
C GLU A 726 -2.50 -13.71 16.84
N VAL A 727 -2.54 -13.78 15.52
CA VAL A 727 -1.38 -13.48 14.66
C VAL A 727 -1.00 -12.01 14.75
N VAL A 728 -1.98 -11.09 14.67
CA VAL A 728 -1.73 -9.65 14.77
C VAL A 728 -1.14 -9.31 16.13
N ILE A 729 -1.75 -9.80 17.21
CA ILE A 729 -1.27 -9.55 18.59
C ILE A 729 0.12 -10.14 18.77
N ALA A 730 0.38 -11.37 18.29
CA ALA A 730 1.69 -12.00 18.37
C ALA A 730 2.77 -11.19 17.64
N ALA A 731 2.44 -10.65 16.45
CA ALA A 731 3.35 -9.77 15.70
C ALA A 731 3.65 -8.47 16.47
N ILE A 732 2.64 -7.83 17.06
CA ILE A 732 2.81 -6.63 17.87
C ILE A 732 3.65 -6.93 19.11
N LEU A 733 3.34 -8.03 19.84
CA LEU A 733 4.10 -8.44 21.04
C LEU A 733 5.55 -8.81 20.71
N GLN A 734 5.80 -9.39 19.52
CA GLN A 734 7.16 -9.66 19.05
C GLN A 734 7.91 -8.36 18.75
N ALA A 735 7.29 -7.41 18.06
CA ALA A 735 7.86 -6.09 17.81
C ALA A 735 8.17 -5.32 19.11
N MET A 736 7.37 -5.50 20.16
CA MET A 736 7.61 -4.91 21.48
C MET A 736 8.85 -5.48 22.21
N LYS A 737 9.40 -6.61 21.77
CA LYS A 737 10.61 -7.23 22.37
C LYS A 737 11.90 -6.61 21.83
N GLY A 738 11.87 -6.05 20.62
CA GLY A 738 12.98 -5.26 20.06
C GLY A 738 12.97 -3.85 20.60
#